data_e82371509994d6f77e407520d866d2c9
#
_entry.id   e82371509994d6f77e407520d866d2c9
#
_cell.length_a   1.000
_cell.length_b   1.000
_cell.length_c   1.000
_cell.angle_alpha   90.00
_cell.angle_beta   90.00
_cell.angle_gamma   90.00
#
_symmetry.space_group_name_H-M   'P 1'
#
loop_
_entity.id
_entity.type
_entity.pdbx_description
1 polymer ?
#
loop_
_entity_poly.entity_id
_entity_poly.type
_entity_poly.pdbx_seq_one_letter_code
_entity_poly.pdbx_strand_id
1 'polypeptide(L)'
;MNDGTMIAPYLRVVPENRSALRFFTICARNFLPGAQILCDSVRRAHPGAVFTVYLCDRDMGYDAEALGMDIEPLEALGIPALERMIRTYNITELCTAIKPYCFLREFARGPEAGARTEAGAAEQSPHVVYLDPDIELFSPLVEVAEALDAGASAVLTPHVLKPAERAEFADDHFLRYGIYNLGFIALRATEAVADVVRWWARRMVDQCIIDLPQGIFVDQKWMDLLPAFLDGVHVLRHPGYNVAYWNLHERRIHGPDTALQCNGQPLRFVHYSGIILEDVEQLSRHSGMFYVSNSFGYGPLVRRYRARLTAPENRRLRQLPYAFFWNGAGDSNAHTPGGGGAPAWRRPDSFLFARQAFSLEQYLGYLSAEAREIESQRATEAALTPKGRREAFEFTCYCAVCGGRHPMVTSFMYSCATDGEGNPIPNWREHIACRSCGLPNRVRASVHLFLQEFDPAPDSRIYITEQKTALYTLLSGRFSRLTGSEYFGNRVPKGAMFDGVRNENFEALSFQSESFDYLLSFDVLEHVPHPERAFAEAFRVLEPGGSLIFSVPAHLDRYPSTIRAELAPDGQIVHHLPAEIHGNPVDEKGGALCFRHFGWDVMDMLREAGFRRPFLYHYWSREFGYFGPGQALFVAEKPR
;
A
#
# COMPACT_ATOMS: atom_id res chain seq x y z
N MET A 1 58.70 32.63 -1.06
CA MET A 1 57.43 32.88 -0.45
C MET A 1 56.39 32.75 -1.55
N ASN A 2 56.11 31.52 -1.94
CA ASN A 2 55.08 31.17 -2.92
C ASN A 2 54.13 30.21 -2.24
N ASP A 3 52.96 30.71 -1.98
CA ASP A 3 51.85 29.93 -1.47
C ASP A 3 51.23 29.19 -2.66
N GLY A 4 51.66 27.96 -2.86
CA GLY A 4 51.18 27.09 -3.92
C GLY A 4 49.98 26.27 -3.46
N THR A 5 48.79 26.83 -3.61
CA THR A 5 47.54 26.07 -3.52
C THR A 5 47.50 25.05 -4.66
N MET A 6 47.84 23.79 -4.37
CA MET A 6 47.62 22.69 -5.32
C MET A 6 46.11 22.42 -5.40
N ILE A 7 45.50 22.90 -6.49
CA ILE A 7 44.14 22.52 -6.92
C ILE A 7 44.20 21.06 -7.33
N ALA A 8 43.43 20.20 -6.63
CA ALA A 8 43.36 18.78 -6.91
C ALA A 8 42.92 18.50 -8.37
N PRO A 9 43.59 17.59 -9.11
CA PRO A 9 43.44 17.43 -10.56
C PRO A 9 42.16 16.74 -11.02
N TYR A 10 41.17 16.56 -10.17
CA TYR A 10 39.93 15.84 -10.48
C TYR A 10 38.66 16.68 -10.46
N LEU A 11 38.73 17.98 -10.21
CA LEU A 11 37.67 18.89 -10.55
C LEU A 11 37.74 19.17 -12.06
N ARG A 12 37.29 18.25 -12.91
CA ARG A 12 36.87 18.62 -14.25
C ARG A 12 35.72 19.61 -14.08
N VAL A 13 35.99 20.86 -14.28
CA VAL A 13 34.98 21.89 -14.50
C VAL A 13 34.09 21.36 -15.62
N VAL A 14 32.82 21.17 -15.35
CA VAL A 14 31.81 20.81 -16.36
C VAL A 14 31.94 21.90 -17.46
N PRO A 15 32.16 21.54 -18.73
CA PRO A 15 32.23 22.55 -19.78
C PRO A 15 30.95 23.39 -19.78
N GLU A 16 31.05 24.69 -19.93
CA GLU A 16 29.94 25.67 -19.89
C GLU A 16 28.82 25.44 -20.93
N ASN A 17 28.90 24.40 -21.73
CA ASN A 17 28.03 24.14 -22.88
C ASN A 17 27.30 22.79 -22.79
N ARG A 18 27.05 22.23 -21.58
CA ARG A 18 26.24 21.02 -21.41
C ARG A 18 24.80 21.38 -21.03
N SER A 19 23.84 20.62 -21.57
CA SER A 19 22.44 20.73 -21.19
C SER A 19 22.31 20.57 -19.67
N ALA A 20 21.65 21.50 -19.00
CA ALA A 20 21.47 21.46 -17.56
C ALA A 20 20.56 20.28 -17.18
N LEU A 21 21.02 19.42 -16.25
CA LEU A 21 20.18 18.38 -15.66
C LEU A 21 19.18 19.02 -14.70
N ARG A 22 17.91 18.66 -14.84
CA ARG A 22 16.85 18.96 -13.86
C ARG A 22 16.62 17.74 -13.01
N PHE A 23 16.46 17.93 -11.72
CA PHE A 23 16.31 16.83 -10.77
C PHE A 23 14.97 16.90 -10.07
N PHE A 24 14.40 15.75 -9.78
CA PHE A 24 13.27 15.68 -8.85
C PHE A 24 13.31 14.42 -8.01
N THR A 25 12.60 14.48 -6.89
CA THR A 25 12.30 13.33 -6.02
C THR A 25 10.83 13.29 -5.64
N ILE A 26 10.40 12.17 -5.11
CA ILE A 26 9.03 11.95 -4.64
C ILE A 26 9.10 11.40 -3.22
N CYS A 27 8.39 12.01 -2.28
CA CYS A 27 8.36 11.50 -0.91
C CYS A 27 7.09 11.91 -0.16
N ALA A 28 6.78 11.18 0.93
CA ALA A 28 5.85 11.64 1.95
C ALA A 28 6.56 12.60 2.93
N ARG A 29 5.77 13.32 3.76
CA ARG A 29 6.28 14.33 4.69
C ARG A 29 7.35 13.83 5.66
N ASN A 30 7.22 12.59 6.14
CA ASN A 30 8.20 11.98 7.05
C ASN A 30 9.53 11.65 6.38
N PHE A 31 9.61 11.65 5.04
CA PHE A 31 10.81 11.49 4.24
C PHE A 31 11.44 12.83 3.78
N LEU A 32 10.84 13.98 4.09
CA LEU A 32 11.40 15.31 3.77
C LEU A 32 12.84 15.50 4.26
N PRO A 33 13.26 14.99 5.46
CA PRO A 33 14.67 15.04 5.84
C PRO A 33 15.60 14.29 4.89
N GLY A 34 15.19 13.16 4.34
CA GLY A 34 15.94 12.44 3.29
C GLY A 34 16.01 13.25 2.00
N ALA A 35 14.87 13.77 1.54
CA ALA A 35 14.80 14.64 0.36
C ALA A 35 15.68 15.89 0.51
N GLN A 36 15.80 16.47 1.72
CA GLN A 36 16.70 17.59 1.97
C GLN A 36 18.18 17.19 1.85
N ILE A 37 18.55 16.01 2.41
CA ILE A 37 19.92 15.49 2.24
C ILE A 37 20.24 15.28 0.77
N LEU A 38 19.30 14.72 -0.01
CA LEU A 38 19.45 14.57 -1.45
C LEU A 38 19.58 15.91 -2.15
N CYS A 39 18.70 16.88 -1.88
CA CYS A 39 18.71 18.22 -2.46
C CYS A 39 20.06 18.92 -2.23
N ASP A 40 20.55 18.91 -0.98
CA ASP A 40 21.85 19.48 -0.62
C ASP A 40 23.01 18.81 -1.39
N SER A 41 22.94 17.49 -1.57
CA SER A 41 23.96 16.74 -2.29
C SER A 41 23.91 17.01 -3.80
N VAL A 42 22.72 17.16 -4.37
CA VAL A 42 22.54 17.59 -5.77
C VAL A 42 23.11 18.99 -5.99
N ARG A 43 22.77 19.96 -5.13
CA ARG A 43 23.27 21.35 -5.22
C ARG A 43 24.80 21.44 -5.11
N ARG A 44 25.40 20.57 -4.29
CA ARG A 44 26.88 20.49 -4.20
C ARG A 44 27.51 19.89 -5.47
N ALA A 45 26.90 18.82 -6.00
CA ALA A 45 27.42 18.13 -7.18
C ALA A 45 27.12 18.87 -8.49
N HIS A 46 25.99 19.55 -8.56
CA HIS A 46 25.49 20.29 -9.73
C HIS A 46 25.05 21.69 -9.31
N PRO A 47 25.99 22.64 -9.12
CA PRO A 47 25.64 24.01 -8.75
C PRO A 47 24.70 24.65 -9.78
N GLY A 48 23.62 25.25 -9.31
CA GLY A 48 22.59 25.88 -10.14
C GLY A 48 21.56 24.90 -10.75
N ALA A 49 21.63 23.60 -10.46
CA ALA A 49 20.61 22.67 -10.93
C ALA A 49 19.26 22.92 -10.24
N VAL A 50 18.18 22.81 -11.01
CA VAL A 50 16.80 22.81 -10.51
C VAL A 50 16.52 21.49 -9.82
N PHE A 51 15.95 21.55 -8.62
CA PHE A 51 15.56 20.38 -7.85
C PHE A 51 14.15 20.55 -7.29
N THR A 52 13.22 19.68 -7.67
CA THR A 52 11.83 19.70 -7.23
C THR A 52 11.52 18.48 -6.35
N VAL A 53 10.79 18.68 -5.27
CA VAL A 53 10.22 17.62 -4.45
C VAL A 53 8.74 17.51 -4.74
N TYR A 54 8.27 16.40 -5.28
CA TYR A 54 6.85 16.11 -5.40
C TYR A 54 6.37 15.45 -4.11
N LEU A 55 5.51 16.15 -3.38
CA LEU A 55 5.00 15.68 -2.10
C LEU A 55 3.86 14.69 -2.32
N CYS A 56 4.15 13.41 -2.13
CA CYS A 56 3.14 12.34 -2.17
C CYS A 56 2.46 12.19 -0.80
N ASP A 57 1.88 13.29 -0.31
CA ASP A 57 1.21 13.41 0.98
C ASP A 57 0.39 14.72 0.97
N ARG A 58 -0.38 14.99 2.03
CA ARG A 58 -1.06 16.29 2.17
C ARG A 58 -0.07 17.40 2.43
N ASP A 59 -0.29 18.54 1.79
CA ASP A 59 0.53 19.74 1.93
C ASP A 59 0.22 20.45 3.26
N MET A 60 0.75 19.91 4.37
CA MET A 60 0.52 20.42 5.72
C MET A 60 1.56 19.92 6.73
N GLY A 61 1.76 20.67 7.80
CA GLY A 61 2.53 20.24 8.97
C GLY A 61 4.06 20.36 8.82
N TYR A 62 4.54 21.01 7.77
CA TYR A 62 5.96 21.39 7.58
C TYR A 62 6.06 22.84 7.11
N ASP A 63 7.28 23.37 7.08
CA ASP A 63 7.60 24.71 6.62
C ASP A 63 8.53 24.60 5.39
N ALA A 64 7.96 24.81 4.19
CA ALA A 64 8.68 24.67 2.93
C ALA A 64 9.80 25.71 2.77
N GLU A 65 9.57 26.94 3.26
CA GLU A 65 10.57 28.01 3.20
C GLU A 65 11.78 27.70 4.09
N ALA A 66 11.53 27.21 5.31
CA ALA A 66 12.58 26.77 6.22
C ALA A 66 13.39 25.58 5.70
N LEU A 67 12.77 24.70 4.91
CA LEU A 67 13.46 23.57 4.25
C LEU A 67 14.29 24.02 3.03
N GLY A 68 14.00 25.19 2.47
CA GLY A 68 14.72 25.74 1.30
C GLY A 68 14.64 24.85 0.06
N MET A 69 13.57 24.08 -0.09
CA MET A 69 13.30 23.20 -1.23
C MET A 69 12.07 23.67 -2.00
N ASP A 70 12.08 23.45 -3.32
CA ASP A 70 10.89 23.61 -4.16
C ASP A 70 10.01 22.37 -3.99
N ILE A 71 8.89 22.51 -3.28
CA ILE A 71 7.97 21.41 -2.95
C ILE A 71 6.66 21.62 -3.70
N GLU A 72 6.31 20.70 -4.60
CA GLU A 72 5.02 20.69 -5.29
C GLU A 72 4.07 19.66 -4.67
N PRO A 73 2.83 20.05 -4.35
CA PRO A 73 1.83 19.13 -3.84
C PRO A 73 1.37 18.17 -4.94
N LEU A 74 0.93 16.98 -4.53
CA LEU A 74 0.48 15.90 -5.41
C LEU A 74 -0.66 16.34 -6.34
N GLU A 75 -1.54 17.20 -5.86
CA GLU A 75 -2.68 17.74 -6.61
C GLU A 75 -2.26 18.57 -7.84
N ALA A 76 -1.07 19.17 -7.80
CA ALA A 76 -0.52 19.95 -8.91
C ALA A 76 -0.20 19.10 -10.15
N LEU A 77 -0.10 17.77 -10.02
CA LEU A 77 0.14 16.86 -11.12
C LEU A 77 -1.10 16.63 -12.01
N GLY A 78 -2.31 16.98 -11.57
CA GLY A 78 -3.52 16.84 -12.34
C GLY A 78 -3.84 15.39 -12.76
N ILE A 79 -3.53 14.41 -11.90
CA ILE A 79 -3.73 12.98 -12.19
C ILE A 79 -5.23 12.66 -12.18
N PRO A 80 -5.84 12.21 -13.30
CA PRO A 80 -7.29 12.01 -13.37
C PRO A 80 -7.84 10.96 -12.38
N ALA A 81 -7.02 9.96 -12.03
CA ALA A 81 -7.39 8.86 -11.14
C ALA A 81 -6.80 9.01 -9.72
N LEU A 82 -6.33 10.21 -9.35
CA LEU A 82 -5.56 10.43 -8.11
C LEU A 82 -6.26 9.92 -6.85
N GLU A 83 -7.53 10.28 -6.65
CA GLU A 83 -8.28 9.85 -5.47
C GLU A 83 -8.42 8.33 -5.39
N ARG A 84 -8.59 7.65 -6.53
CA ARG A 84 -8.62 6.19 -6.58
C ARG A 84 -7.26 5.61 -6.25
N MET A 85 -6.17 6.17 -6.79
CA MET A 85 -4.80 5.74 -6.50
C MET A 85 -4.45 5.92 -5.02
N ILE A 86 -4.82 7.05 -4.41
CA ILE A 86 -4.66 7.30 -2.96
C ILE A 86 -5.39 6.23 -2.14
N ARG A 87 -6.57 5.80 -2.54
CA ARG A 87 -7.36 4.78 -1.84
C ARG A 87 -6.85 3.36 -2.05
N THR A 88 -6.23 3.07 -3.20
CA THR A 88 -5.86 1.71 -3.61
C THR A 88 -4.42 1.36 -3.25
N TYR A 89 -3.51 2.33 -3.29
CA TYR A 89 -2.08 2.13 -3.14
C TYR A 89 -1.61 2.42 -1.71
N ASN A 90 -0.72 1.57 -1.21
CA ASN A 90 0.09 1.96 -0.05
C ASN A 90 1.06 3.10 -0.43
N ILE A 91 1.73 3.69 0.57
CA ILE A 91 2.62 4.84 0.32
C ILE A 91 3.74 4.55 -0.68
N THR A 92 4.30 3.35 -0.67
CA THR A 92 5.37 2.95 -1.61
C THR A 92 4.82 2.84 -3.03
N GLU A 93 3.69 2.15 -3.18
CA GLU A 93 3.01 2.01 -4.47
C GLU A 93 2.57 3.37 -5.02
N LEU A 94 2.04 4.27 -4.17
CA LEU A 94 1.61 5.59 -4.63
C LEU A 94 2.79 6.48 -5.03
N CYS A 95 3.86 6.54 -4.22
CA CYS A 95 5.07 7.31 -4.56
C CYS A 95 5.69 6.85 -5.89
N THR A 96 5.70 5.54 -6.15
CA THR A 96 6.23 5.00 -7.40
C THR A 96 5.25 5.18 -8.55
N ALA A 97 3.93 5.10 -8.30
CA ALA A 97 2.90 5.25 -9.33
C ALA A 97 2.81 6.65 -9.93
N ILE A 98 3.12 7.69 -9.16
CA ILE A 98 3.07 9.08 -9.66
C ILE A 98 4.31 9.50 -10.44
N LYS A 99 5.38 8.73 -10.41
CA LYS A 99 6.66 9.06 -11.05
C LYS A 99 6.54 9.46 -12.53
N PRO A 100 5.81 8.72 -13.40
CA PRO A 100 5.64 9.14 -14.80
C PRO A 100 4.90 10.48 -14.94
N TYR A 101 3.97 10.79 -14.05
CA TYR A 101 3.27 12.09 -14.08
C TYR A 101 4.21 13.24 -13.70
N CYS A 102 5.14 13.00 -12.75
CA CYS A 102 6.19 13.97 -12.42
C CYS A 102 7.11 14.22 -13.63
N PHE A 103 7.52 13.17 -14.36
CA PHE A 103 8.29 13.33 -15.59
C PHE A 103 7.54 14.18 -16.64
N LEU A 104 6.26 13.89 -16.87
CA LEU A 104 5.44 14.67 -17.81
C LEU A 104 5.33 16.14 -17.38
N ARG A 105 5.22 16.38 -16.08
CA ARG A 105 5.21 17.73 -15.50
C ARG A 105 6.53 18.45 -15.73
N GLU A 106 7.68 17.80 -15.48
CA GLU A 106 9.00 18.37 -15.73
C GLU A 106 9.25 18.63 -17.22
N PHE A 107 8.78 17.76 -18.12
CA PHE A 107 8.87 17.99 -19.57
C PHE A 107 8.07 19.21 -20.02
N ALA A 108 6.90 19.45 -19.41
CA ALA A 108 6.05 20.58 -19.74
C ALA A 108 6.57 21.95 -19.24
N ARG A 109 7.52 21.98 -18.29
CA ARG A 109 8.07 23.22 -17.75
C ARG A 109 8.95 23.98 -18.73
N GLY A 110 9.41 23.34 -19.81
CA GLY A 110 10.29 23.97 -20.80
C GLY A 110 11.67 24.40 -20.25
N PRO A 111 12.52 25.02 -21.03
CA PRO A 111 13.74 25.65 -20.57
C PRO A 111 13.39 26.89 -19.73
N GLU A 112 14.10 27.11 -18.63
CA GLU A 112 13.86 28.29 -17.78
C GLU A 112 14.09 29.59 -18.56
N ALA A 113 13.18 30.55 -18.34
CA ALA A 113 13.29 31.94 -18.85
C ALA A 113 14.45 32.67 -18.15
N GLY A 114 15.68 32.30 -18.46
CA GLY A 114 16.91 32.86 -17.86
C GLY A 114 18.18 32.26 -18.39
N ALA A 115 18.15 31.08 -19.00
CA ALA A 115 19.27 30.55 -19.77
C ALA A 115 19.36 31.35 -21.08
N ARG A 116 20.19 32.39 -21.08
CA ARG A 116 20.52 33.11 -22.31
C ARG A 116 21.25 32.15 -23.26
N THR A 117 20.51 31.54 -24.18
CA THR A 117 21.08 30.97 -25.38
C THR A 117 21.44 32.11 -26.32
N GLU A 118 22.67 32.14 -26.82
CA GLU A 118 23.02 33.00 -27.94
C GLU A 118 22.06 32.72 -29.10
N ALA A 119 21.56 33.77 -29.73
CA ALA A 119 20.56 33.69 -30.80
C ALA A 119 21.07 32.75 -31.92
N GLY A 120 20.48 31.55 -32.03
CA GLY A 120 20.77 30.57 -33.06
C GLY A 120 21.05 29.13 -32.62
N ALA A 121 21.16 28.84 -31.33
CA ALA A 121 21.21 27.46 -30.83
C ALA A 121 19.81 26.85 -30.82
N ALA A 122 19.64 25.68 -31.42
CA ALA A 122 18.37 24.92 -31.30
C ALA A 122 18.06 24.71 -29.82
N GLU A 123 16.81 25.00 -29.42
CA GLU A 123 16.29 24.81 -28.07
C GLU A 123 16.55 23.37 -27.65
N GLN A 124 17.52 23.12 -26.76
CA GLN A 124 17.86 21.76 -26.33
C GLN A 124 16.76 21.26 -25.36
N SER A 125 16.21 20.09 -25.66
CA SER A 125 15.25 19.43 -24.79
C SER A 125 15.85 19.20 -23.40
N PRO A 126 15.16 19.54 -22.30
CA PRO A 126 15.70 19.37 -20.97
C PRO A 126 15.97 17.89 -20.65
N HIS A 127 17.02 17.62 -19.90
CA HIS A 127 17.34 16.31 -19.34
C HIS A 127 16.81 16.24 -17.92
N VAL A 128 15.94 15.28 -17.64
CA VAL A 128 15.27 15.14 -16.34
C VAL A 128 15.73 13.88 -15.64
N VAL A 129 16.16 14.02 -14.39
CA VAL A 129 16.69 12.95 -13.53
C VAL A 129 15.81 12.77 -12.31
N TYR A 130 15.32 11.57 -12.12
CA TYR A 130 14.67 11.13 -10.88
C TYR A 130 15.68 10.46 -9.96
N LEU A 131 15.58 10.76 -8.67
CA LEU A 131 16.33 10.11 -7.59
C LEU A 131 15.39 9.83 -6.40
N ASP A 132 15.47 8.63 -5.84
CA ASP A 132 14.76 8.30 -4.60
C ASP A 132 15.22 9.20 -3.44
N PRO A 133 14.35 9.55 -2.47
CA PRO A 133 14.66 10.50 -1.39
C PRO A 133 15.72 9.99 -0.40
N ASP A 134 16.08 8.72 -0.47
CA ASP A 134 17.12 8.06 0.33
C ASP A 134 18.43 7.88 -0.43
N ILE A 135 18.68 8.71 -1.45
CA ILE A 135 19.93 8.78 -2.20
C ILE A 135 20.76 10.00 -1.75
N GLU A 136 22.09 9.86 -1.75
CA GLU A 136 23.04 10.96 -1.56
C GLU A 136 24.11 10.95 -2.68
N LEU A 137 24.30 12.10 -3.34
CA LEU A 137 25.33 12.31 -4.36
C LEU A 137 26.68 12.67 -3.70
N PHE A 138 27.76 12.11 -4.26
CA PHE A 138 29.14 12.35 -3.85
C PHE A 138 29.96 13.09 -4.92
N SER A 139 29.53 13.01 -6.18
CA SER A 139 30.16 13.73 -7.30
C SER A 139 29.17 13.92 -8.45
N PRO A 140 29.46 14.81 -9.42
CA PRO A 140 28.56 15.09 -10.55
C PRO A 140 28.23 13.85 -11.39
N LEU A 141 27.00 13.75 -11.90
CA LEU A 141 26.52 12.65 -12.76
C LEU A 141 26.98 12.86 -14.21
N VAL A 142 28.29 12.89 -14.44
CA VAL A 142 28.90 13.24 -15.72
C VAL A 142 28.51 12.28 -16.83
N GLU A 143 28.50 10.98 -16.55
CA GLU A 143 28.23 9.92 -17.53
C GLU A 143 26.75 9.93 -17.96
N VAL A 144 25.84 10.39 -17.08
CA VAL A 144 24.42 10.59 -17.41
C VAL A 144 24.25 11.75 -18.38
N ALA A 145 24.87 12.90 -18.08
CA ALA A 145 24.84 14.07 -18.97
C ALA A 145 25.44 13.74 -20.34
N GLU A 146 26.60 13.07 -20.36
CA GLU A 146 27.27 12.65 -21.61
C GLU A 146 26.41 11.70 -22.45
N ALA A 147 25.75 10.74 -21.85
CA ALA A 147 24.89 9.81 -22.57
C ALA A 147 23.67 10.52 -23.19
N LEU A 148 23.00 11.39 -22.42
CA LEU A 148 21.83 12.13 -22.90
C LEU A 148 22.20 13.16 -23.96
N ASP A 149 23.32 13.88 -23.81
CA ASP A 149 23.88 14.82 -24.82
C ASP A 149 24.30 14.10 -26.12
N ALA A 150 24.81 12.86 -26.00
CA ALA A 150 25.13 12.00 -27.13
C ALA A 150 23.89 11.41 -27.83
N GLY A 151 22.68 11.70 -27.33
CA GLY A 151 21.43 11.31 -28.00
C GLY A 151 20.69 10.15 -27.33
N ALA A 152 21.14 9.64 -26.17
CA ALA A 152 20.36 8.65 -25.44
C ALA A 152 18.99 9.21 -25.06
N SER A 153 17.96 8.39 -25.21
CA SER A 153 16.58 8.72 -24.84
C SER A 153 16.34 8.53 -23.34
N ALA A 154 17.00 7.53 -22.76
CA ALA A 154 16.92 7.19 -21.34
C ALA A 154 18.24 6.64 -20.84
N VAL A 155 18.53 6.82 -19.55
CA VAL A 155 19.65 6.20 -18.83
C VAL A 155 19.12 5.43 -17.63
N LEU A 156 19.45 4.14 -17.55
CA LEU A 156 19.08 3.22 -16.48
C LEU A 156 20.32 2.65 -15.81
N THR A 157 20.23 2.33 -14.52
CA THR A 157 21.28 1.60 -13.79
C THR A 157 20.79 0.20 -13.39
N PRO A 158 21.54 -0.87 -13.73
CA PRO A 158 21.20 -2.21 -13.27
C PRO A 158 21.51 -2.34 -11.76
N HIS A 159 20.79 -3.24 -11.09
CA HIS A 159 21.03 -3.56 -9.68
C HIS A 159 22.46 -4.07 -9.44
N VAL A 160 22.92 -4.95 -10.32
CA VAL A 160 24.25 -5.58 -10.28
C VAL A 160 24.91 -5.51 -11.64
N LEU A 161 26.25 -5.54 -11.66
CA LEU A 161 27.06 -5.51 -12.89
C LEU A 161 27.72 -6.86 -13.19
N LYS A 162 27.69 -7.78 -12.23
CA LYS A 162 28.28 -9.13 -12.34
C LYS A 162 27.30 -10.17 -11.83
N PRO A 163 27.33 -11.40 -12.38
CA PRO A 163 26.56 -12.51 -11.83
C PRO A 163 26.83 -12.72 -10.35
N ALA A 164 25.79 -13.06 -9.59
CA ALA A 164 25.81 -13.14 -8.13
C ALA A 164 25.44 -14.56 -7.66
N GLU A 165 26.27 -15.58 -8.03
CA GLU A 165 25.99 -17.00 -7.75
C GLU A 165 25.92 -17.35 -6.24
N ARG A 166 26.58 -16.57 -5.38
CA ARG A 166 26.66 -16.83 -3.92
C ARG A 166 26.43 -15.58 -3.07
N ALA A 167 25.78 -14.57 -3.61
CA ALA A 167 25.41 -13.39 -2.84
C ALA A 167 24.09 -13.65 -2.09
N GLU A 168 23.80 -12.83 -1.10
CA GLU A 168 22.49 -12.82 -0.42
C GLU A 168 21.34 -12.67 -1.42
N PHE A 169 21.58 -11.90 -2.50
CA PHE A 169 20.66 -11.71 -3.62
C PHE A 169 21.27 -12.40 -4.85
N ALA A 170 20.79 -13.60 -5.15
CA ALA A 170 21.17 -14.33 -6.34
C ALA A 170 20.48 -13.73 -7.60
N ASP A 171 20.90 -14.16 -8.78
CA ASP A 171 20.44 -13.57 -10.05
C ASP A 171 18.92 -13.67 -10.23
N ASP A 172 18.26 -14.72 -9.72
CA ASP A 172 16.81 -14.92 -9.76
C ASP A 172 16.05 -13.87 -8.94
N HIS A 173 16.66 -13.30 -7.90
CA HIS A 173 16.09 -12.19 -7.15
C HIS A 173 15.82 -11.00 -8.09
N PHE A 174 16.80 -10.61 -8.91
CA PHE A 174 16.66 -9.47 -9.82
C PHE A 174 15.70 -9.76 -10.99
N LEU A 175 15.51 -11.02 -11.36
CA LEU A 175 14.45 -11.41 -12.31
C LEU A 175 13.04 -11.18 -11.73
N ARG A 176 12.86 -11.34 -10.43
CA ARG A 176 11.56 -11.11 -9.76
C ARG A 176 11.28 -9.63 -9.54
N TYR A 177 12.27 -8.88 -9.05
CA TYR A 177 12.09 -7.48 -8.62
C TYR A 177 12.35 -6.46 -9.75
N GLY A 178 13.04 -6.82 -10.80
CA GLY A 178 13.43 -5.98 -11.92
C GLY A 178 14.94 -5.92 -12.11
N ILE A 179 15.38 -5.81 -13.35
CA ILE A 179 16.81 -5.77 -13.72
C ILE A 179 17.41 -4.42 -13.33
N TYR A 180 16.65 -3.34 -13.53
CA TYR A 180 17.06 -1.97 -13.24
C TYR A 180 16.52 -1.49 -11.91
N ASN A 181 17.33 -0.77 -11.13
CA ASN A 181 16.85 -0.13 -9.92
C ASN A 181 16.28 1.24 -10.25
N LEU A 182 14.98 1.41 -10.04
CA LEU A 182 14.24 2.62 -10.40
C LEU A 182 14.26 3.71 -9.31
N GLY A 183 15.12 3.56 -8.31
CA GLY A 183 15.54 4.68 -7.47
C GLY A 183 16.32 5.73 -8.25
N PHE A 184 16.77 5.39 -9.49
CA PHE A 184 17.37 6.29 -10.45
C PHE A 184 16.85 6.00 -11.85
N ILE A 185 16.42 7.03 -12.55
CA ILE A 185 16.20 7.04 -13.99
C ILE A 185 16.41 8.46 -14.54
N ALA A 186 17.06 8.59 -15.69
CA ALA A 186 17.19 9.86 -16.39
C ALA A 186 16.60 9.77 -17.80
N LEU A 187 15.82 10.77 -18.20
CA LEU A 187 15.11 10.82 -19.46
C LEU A 187 15.38 12.14 -20.19
N ARG A 188 15.50 12.07 -21.52
CA ARG A 188 15.54 13.24 -22.39
C ARG A 188 14.09 13.61 -22.78
N ALA A 189 13.68 14.86 -22.58
CA ALA A 189 12.33 15.34 -22.89
C ALA A 189 12.13 15.48 -24.40
N THR A 190 11.82 14.40 -25.08
CA THR A 190 11.41 14.35 -26.49
C THR A 190 10.00 13.79 -26.58
N GLU A 191 9.29 14.02 -27.69
CA GLU A 191 7.93 13.52 -27.87
C GLU A 191 7.89 11.98 -27.84
N ALA A 192 8.87 11.30 -28.47
CA ALA A 192 8.96 9.84 -28.43
C ALA A 192 9.11 9.31 -26.98
N VAL A 193 9.92 9.97 -26.14
CA VAL A 193 10.05 9.64 -24.72
C VAL A 193 8.75 9.94 -23.97
N ALA A 194 8.12 11.10 -24.23
CA ALA A 194 6.85 11.48 -23.61
C ALA A 194 5.73 10.48 -23.91
N ASP A 195 5.66 9.91 -25.13
CA ASP A 195 4.68 8.87 -25.49
C ASP A 195 4.85 7.60 -24.66
N VAL A 196 6.10 7.15 -24.47
CA VAL A 196 6.40 6.00 -23.62
C VAL A 196 6.09 6.31 -22.13
N VAL A 197 6.39 7.52 -21.67
CA VAL A 197 6.04 7.95 -20.31
C VAL A 197 4.52 8.02 -20.12
N ARG A 198 3.74 8.45 -21.13
CA ARG A 198 2.26 8.38 -21.11
C ARG A 198 1.76 6.94 -21.06
N TRP A 199 2.40 6.01 -21.79
CA TRP A 199 2.11 4.57 -21.67
C TRP A 199 2.36 4.09 -20.23
N TRP A 200 3.52 4.44 -19.66
CA TRP A 200 3.88 4.10 -18.28
C TRP A 200 2.85 4.68 -17.29
N ALA A 201 2.47 5.95 -17.40
CA ALA A 201 1.45 6.59 -16.58
C ALA A 201 0.11 5.84 -16.59
N ARG A 202 -0.33 5.37 -17.78
CA ARG A 202 -1.57 4.57 -17.87
C ARG A 202 -1.48 3.23 -17.14
N ARG A 203 -0.30 2.59 -17.11
CA ARG A 203 -0.09 1.34 -16.35
C ARG A 203 -0.10 1.59 -14.84
N MET A 204 0.42 2.72 -14.42
CA MET A 204 0.54 3.08 -13.00
C MET A 204 -0.79 3.40 -12.33
N VAL A 205 -1.87 3.58 -13.06
CA VAL A 205 -3.20 3.87 -12.48
C VAL A 205 -3.70 2.71 -11.61
N ASP A 206 -3.46 1.46 -12.03
CA ASP A 206 -3.98 0.25 -11.38
C ASP A 206 -3.00 -0.93 -11.33
N GLN A 207 -1.78 -0.75 -11.82
CA GLN A 207 -0.78 -1.83 -11.95
C GLN A 207 0.57 -1.49 -11.30
N CYS A 208 0.63 -0.48 -10.45
CA CYS A 208 1.79 -0.15 -9.63
C CYS A 208 1.73 -0.86 -8.28
N ILE A 209 1.85 -2.17 -8.30
CA ILE A 209 1.61 -3.05 -7.16
C ILE A 209 2.78 -3.98 -6.92
N ILE A 210 2.84 -4.53 -5.71
CA ILE A 210 3.75 -5.62 -5.36
C ILE A 210 2.99 -6.94 -5.54
N ASP A 211 3.15 -7.58 -6.70
CA ASP A 211 2.56 -8.90 -7.02
C ASP A 211 3.60 -9.78 -7.74
N LEU A 212 4.54 -10.30 -6.94
CA LEU A 212 5.65 -11.11 -7.43
C LEU A 212 5.20 -12.41 -8.15
N PRO A 213 4.14 -13.11 -7.72
CA PRO A 213 3.62 -14.25 -8.45
C PRO A 213 3.19 -13.92 -9.90
N GLN A 214 2.69 -12.72 -10.14
CA GLN A 214 2.35 -12.24 -11.49
C GLN A 214 3.51 -11.51 -12.18
N GLY A 215 4.68 -11.46 -11.58
CA GLY A 215 5.86 -10.81 -12.14
C GLY A 215 5.76 -9.28 -12.14
N ILE A 216 4.98 -8.69 -11.24
CA ILE A 216 4.81 -7.24 -11.11
C ILE A 216 5.47 -6.77 -9.80
N PHE A 217 6.29 -5.74 -9.90
CA PHE A 217 6.89 -5.08 -8.75
C PHE A 217 6.92 -3.57 -8.98
N VAL A 218 5.94 -2.89 -8.42
CA VAL A 218 5.68 -1.45 -8.53
C VAL A 218 5.93 -0.91 -9.94
N ASP A 219 6.52 0.24 -10.09
CA ASP A 219 6.91 0.84 -11.37
C ASP A 219 8.16 0.20 -11.96
N GLN A 220 9.04 -0.32 -11.11
CA GLN A 220 10.38 -0.80 -11.47
C GLN A 220 10.35 -1.95 -12.48
N LYS A 221 9.48 -2.94 -12.29
CA LYS A 221 9.39 -4.12 -13.17
C LYS A 221 8.90 -3.76 -14.58
N TRP A 222 8.11 -2.70 -14.71
CA TRP A 222 7.66 -2.19 -16.01
C TRP A 222 8.80 -1.63 -16.85
N MET A 223 9.85 -1.13 -16.21
CA MET A 223 11.01 -0.56 -16.92
C MET A 223 11.95 -1.61 -17.51
N ASP A 224 11.79 -2.90 -17.19
CA ASP A 224 12.44 -3.98 -17.92
C ASP A 224 12.00 -4.01 -19.40
N LEU A 225 10.82 -3.48 -19.73
CA LEU A 225 10.29 -3.37 -21.09
C LEU A 225 10.78 -2.11 -21.83
N LEU A 226 11.35 -1.13 -21.11
CA LEU A 226 11.74 0.16 -21.71
C LEU A 226 12.68 0.00 -22.92
N PRO A 227 13.72 -0.87 -22.89
CA PRO A 227 14.59 -1.07 -24.05
C PRO A 227 13.91 -1.67 -25.29
N ALA A 228 12.73 -2.28 -25.12
CA ALA A 228 11.93 -2.81 -26.22
C ALA A 228 10.97 -1.77 -26.83
N PHE A 229 10.63 -0.72 -26.08
CA PHE A 229 9.64 0.28 -26.48
C PHE A 229 10.25 1.62 -26.89
N LEU A 230 11.52 1.84 -26.55
CA LEU A 230 12.19 3.12 -26.76
C LEU A 230 13.61 2.89 -27.29
N ASP A 231 13.92 3.44 -28.47
CA ASP A 231 15.26 3.45 -29.01
C ASP A 231 16.20 4.37 -28.19
N GLY A 232 17.46 4.01 -28.13
CA GLY A 232 18.49 4.82 -27.45
C GLY A 232 18.45 4.72 -25.92
N VAL A 233 17.93 3.63 -25.34
CA VAL A 233 18.05 3.36 -23.92
C VAL A 233 19.49 2.97 -23.59
N HIS A 234 20.16 3.80 -22.77
CA HIS A 234 21.52 3.56 -22.30
C HIS A 234 21.53 2.86 -20.93
N VAL A 235 22.09 1.65 -20.89
CA VAL A 235 22.31 0.93 -19.63
C VAL A 235 23.68 1.29 -19.08
N LEU A 236 23.72 2.15 -18.07
CA LEU A 236 24.94 2.70 -17.47
C LEU A 236 25.58 1.69 -16.51
N ARG A 237 26.71 1.10 -16.95
CA ARG A 237 27.47 0.09 -16.18
C ARG A 237 28.65 0.69 -15.45
N HIS A 238 28.43 1.73 -14.67
CA HIS A 238 29.48 2.40 -13.90
C HIS A 238 29.39 2.01 -12.42
N PRO A 239 30.46 1.46 -11.77
CA PRO A 239 30.39 0.93 -10.41
C PRO A 239 30.08 1.97 -9.33
N GLY A 240 30.32 3.24 -9.58
CA GLY A 240 30.05 4.34 -8.65
C GLY A 240 28.60 4.83 -8.65
N TYR A 241 27.73 4.29 -9.51
CA TYR A 241 26.30 4.60 -9.52
C TYR A 241 25.51 3.57 -8.73
N ASN A 242 24.50 4.04 -8.01
CA ASN A 242 23.51 3.20 -7.33
C ASN A 242 24.16 2.14 -6.40
N VAL A 243 25.17 2.58 -5.62
CA VAL A 243 25.84 1.70 -4.65
C VAL A 243 24.90 1.52 -3.46
N ALA A 244 24.56 0.27 -3.16
CA ALA A 244 23.59 -0.07 -2.13
C ALA A 244 23.88 -1.46 -1.54
N TYR A 245 23.16 -1.84 -0.48
CA TYR A 245 23.34 -3.10 0.22
C TYR A 245 23.31 -4.34 -0.71
N TRP A 246 22.50 -4.32 -1.78
CA TRP A 246 22.34 -5.47 -2.70
C TRP A 246 23.52 -5.72 -3.63
N ASN A 247 24.44 -4.76 -3.79
CA ASN A 247 25.60 -4.91 -4.69
C ASN A 247 26.96 -4.76 -3.99
N LEU A 248 26.99 -4.82 -2.64
CA LEU A 248 28.25 -4.75 -1.88
C LEU A 248 29.16 -5.97 -2.07
N HIS A 249 28.64 -7.08 -2.60
CA HIS A 249 29.45 -8.23 -2.99
C HIS A 249 30.41 -7.89 -4.13
N GLU A 250 30.10 -6.93 -5.00
CA GLU A 250 30.92 -6.49 -6.14
C GLU A 250 31.43 -5.05 -6.05
N ARG A 251 30.97 -4.26 -5.08
CA ARG A 251 31.29 -2.83 -4.91
C ARG A 251 32.19 -2.60 -3.71
N ARG A 252 33.29 -1.89 -3.92
CA ARG A 252 34.25 -1.54 -2.85
C ARG A 252 34.46 -0.03 -2.87
N ILE A 253 34.03 0.66 -1.80
CA ILE A 253 34.22 2.10 -1.64
C ILE A 253 35.53 2.34 -0.89
N HIS A 254 36.33 3.27 -1.38
CA HIS A 254 37.60 3.68 -0.80
C HIS A 254 37.90 5.14 -1.16
N GLY A 255 38.94 5.70 -0.54
CA GLY A 255 39.39 7.05 -0.77
C GLY A 255 39.00 8.03 0.36
N PRO A 256 39.52 9.24 0.34
CA PRO A 256 39.14 10.28 1.29
C PRO A 256 37.71 10.81 0.98
N ASP A 257 37.04 11.35 1.99
CA ASP A 257 35.67 11.88 1.86
C ASP A 257 35.48 12.91 0.72
N THR A 258 36.55 13.60 0.35
CA THR A 258 36.56 14.59 -0.74
C THR A 258 36.71 13.97 -2.13
N ALA A 259 37.08 12.68 -2.23
CA ALA A 259 37.33 12.00 -3.51
C ALA A 259 37.08 10.48 -3.39
N LEU A 260 35.88 10.13 -2.93
CA LEU A 260 35.47 8.73 -2.80
C LEU A 260 35.39 8.04 -4.17
N GLN A 261 35.84 6.80 -4.20
CA GLN A 261 35.82 5.93 -5.37
C GLN A 261 35.10 4.62 -5.05
N CYS A 262 34.49 4.04 -6.08
CA CYS A 262 33.99 2.68 -6.05
C CYS A 262 34.68 1.87 -7.15
N ASN A 263 35.41 0.81 -6.75
CA ASN A 263 36.19 -0.02 -7.67
C ASN A 263 37.15 0.79 -8.59
N GLY A 264 37.77 1.84 -8.07
CA GLY A 264 38.70 2.71 -8.83
C GLY A 264 38.04 3.76 -9.73
N GLN A 265 36.72 3.85 -9.76
CA GLN A 265 35.96 4.88 -10.45
C GLN A 265 35.34 5.87 -9.45
N PRO A 266 35.08 7.14 -9.81
CA PRO A 266 34.45 8.09 -8.90
C PRO A 266 33.13 7.57 -8.34
N LEU A 267 32.93 7.70 -7.02
CA LEU A 267 31.63 7.42 -6.42
C LEU A 267 30.64 8.54 -6.80
N ARG A 268 29.56 8.19 -7.50
CA ARG A 268 28.55 9.14 -7.95
C ARG A 268 27.45 9.29 -6.92
N PHE A 269 26.79 8.18 -6.57
CA PHE A 269 25.80 8.20 -5.50
C PHE A 269 25.64 6.86 -4.79
N VAL A 270 25.19 6.96 -3.55
CA VAL A 270 24.80 5.85 -2.69
C VAL A 270 23.29 5.89 -2.50
N HIS A 271 22.65 4.73 -2.55
CA HIS A 271 21.22 4.52 -2.28
C HIS A 271 21.06 3.77 -0.96
N TYR A 272 20.55 4.46 0.07
CA TYR A 272 20.41 3.92 1.44
C TYR A 272 19.08 3.18 1.64
N SER A 273 18.65 2.43 0.63
CA SER A 273 17.35 1.76 0.60
C SER A 273 17.12 0.90 1.84
N GLY A 274 15.97 1.09 2.47
CA GLY A 274 15.56 0.33 3.63
C GLY A 274 16.37 0.60 4.91
N ILE A 275 17.04 1.74 5.02
CA ILE A 275 17.84 2.09 6.21
C ILE A 275 17.03 1.95 7.50
N ILE A 276 17.63 1.30 8.52
CA ILE A 276 17.07 1.19 9.85
C ILE A 276 17.72 2.25 10.73
N LEU A 277 16.91 3.00 11.45
CA LEU A 277 17.39 4.11 12.28
C LEU A 277 17.68 3.69 13.73
N GLU A 278 16.98 2.66 14.20
CA GLU A 278 17.03 2.14 15.56
C GLU A 278 18.22 1.19 15.77
N ASP A 279 18.60 0.43 14.74
CA ASP A 279 19.74 -0.49 14.79
C ASP A 279 20.97 0.14 14.10
N VAL A 280 22.00 0.40 14.89
CA VAL A 280 23.23 1.05 14.42
C VAL A 280 24.13 0.14 13.57
N GLU A 281 24.00 -1.17 13.70
CA GLU A 281 24.81 -2.15 12.98
C GLU A 281 24.16 -2.67 11.70
N GLN A 282 22.83 -2.73 11.63
CA GLN A 282 22.15 -3.21 10.44
C GLN A 282 22.13 -2.15 9.33
N LEU A 283 22.56 -2.51 8.12
CA LEU A 283 22.61 -1.60 6.99
C LEU A 283 21.23 -1.30 6.42
N SER A 284 20.41 -2.32 6.25
CA SER A 284 19.11 -2.25 5.63
C SER A 284 18.18 -3.31 6.22
N ARG A 285 16.88 -3.02 6.30
CA ARG A 285 15.85 -4.00 6.68
C ARG A 285 15.74 -5.18 5.70
N HIS A 286 16.34 -5.05 4.52
CA HIS A 286 16.27 -6.01 3.43
C HIS A 286 17.51 -6.89 3.33
N SER A 287 18.53 -6.71 4.21
CA SER A 287 19.78 -7.48 4.20
C SER A 287 20.12 -8.02 5.57
N GLY A 288 20.44 -9.31 5.63
CA GLY A 288 20.96 -9.99 6.80
C GLY A 288 22.45 -10.33 6.71
N MET A 289 23.09 -10.12 5.55
CA MET A 289 24.49 -10.49 5.34
C MET A 289 25.47 -9.36 5.64
N PHE A 290 25.10 -8.11 5.30
CA PHE A 290 25.98 -6.97 5.45
C PHE A 290 25.56 -6.10 6.63
N TYR A 291 26.54 -5.79 7.47
CA TYR A 291 26.43 -4.94 8.64
C TYR A 291 27.37 -3.74 8.49
N VAL A 292 27.15 -2.69 9.27
CA VAL A 292 27.99 -1.49 9.28
C VAL A 292 29.46 -1.84 9.55
N SER A 293 29.70 -2.82 10.42
CA SER A 293 31.05 -3.28 10.81
C SER A 293 31.77 -4.08 9.74
N ASN A 294 31.07 -4.80 8.84
CA ASN A 294 31.68 -5.66 7.82
C ASN A 294 31.59 -5.13 6.39
N SER A 295 30.96 -3.96 6.17
CA SER A 295 30.77 -3.35 4.86
C SER A 295 31.78 -2.21 4.61
N PHE A 296 32.99 -2.61 4.27
CA PHE A 296 34.12 -1.69 4.05
C PHE A 296 33.78 -0.49 3.17
N GLY A 297 34.03 0.72 3.69
CA GLY A 297 33.76 1.99 2.99
C GLY A 297 32.29 2.39 2.95
N TYR A 298 31.35 1.47 2.88
CA TYR A 298 29.89 1.75 2.87
C TYR A 298 29.36 2.04 4.29
N GLY A 299 29.77 1.25 5.30
CA GLY A 299 29.32 1.42 6.69
C GLY A 299 29.53 2.81 7.28
N PRO A 300 30.69 3.45 7.10
CA PRO A 300 30.90 4.86 7.51
C PRO A 300 29.90 5.82 6.87
N LEU A 301 29.54 5.63 5.60
CA LEU A 301 28.59 6.47 4.89
C LEU A 301 27.17 6.29 5.47
N VAL A 302 26.78 5.04 5.77
CA VAL A 302 25.48 4.74 6.43
C VAL A 302 25.42 5.40 7.81
N ARG A 303 26.49 5.33 8.63
CA ARG A 303 26.53 6.01 9.92
C ARG A 303 26.33 7.51 9.78
N ARG A 304 27.03 8.14 8.83
CA ARG A 304 26.93 9.58 8.57
C ARG A 304 25.52 9.97 8.10
N TYR A 305 24.96 9.23 7.14
CA TYR A 305 23.61 9.46 6.62
C TYR A 305 22.56 9.31 7.73
N ARG A 306 22.66 8.24 8.55
CA ARG A 306 21.80 8.01 9.70
C ARG A 306 21.87 9.15 10.72
N ALA A 307 23.07 9.62 11.04
CA ALA A 307 23.25 10.73 11.98
C ALA A 307 22.55 12.02 11.48
N ARG A 308 22.63 12.31 10.19
CA ARG A 308 21.91 13.46 9.58
C ARG A 308 20.39 13.27 9.64
N LEU A 309 19.88 12.10 9.29
CA LEU A 309 18.45 11.81 9.38
C LEU A 309 17.91 11.91 10.82
N THR A 310 18.70 11.45 11.81
CA THR A 310 18.27 11.42 13.22
C THR A 310 18.62 12.70 13.98
N ALA A 311 19.14 13.72 13.33
CA ALA A 311 19.43 15.01 13.92
C ALA A 311 18.17 15.61 14.61
N PRO A 312 18.34 16.33 15.74
CA PRO A 312 17.19 16.81 16.54
C PRO A 312 16.17 17.63 15.74
N GLU A 313 16.62 18.45 14.79
CA GLU A 313 15.80 19.26 13.89
C GLU A 313 14.88 18.42 12.99
N ASN A 314 15.30 17.21 12.64
CA ASN A 314 14.56 16.30 11.77
C ASN A 314 13.52 15.46 12.51
N ARG A 315 13.57 15.44 13.86
CA ARG A 315 12.71 14.56 14.68
C ARG A 315 11.22 14.80 14.41
N ARG A 316 10.80 16.07 14.37
CA ARG A 316 9.40 16.44 14.15
C ARG A 316 8.91 15.95 12.79
N LEU A 317 9.65 16.21 11.71
CA LEU A 317 9.26 15.81 10.36
C LEU A 317 9.18 14.29 10.22
N ARG A 318 10.16 13.56 10.73
CA ARG A 318 10.19 12.11 10.69
C ARG A 318 9.04 11.43 11.43
N GLN A 319 8.45 12.10 12.40
CA GLN A 319 7.32 11.60 13.18
C GLN A 319 5.96 12.01 12.59
N LEU A 320 5.94 12.80 11.51
CA LEU A 320 4.68 13.12 10.83
C LEU A 320 4.06 11.83 10.26
N PRO A 321 2.80 11.53 10.59
CA PRO A 321 2.11 10.41 9.99
C PRO A 321 1.83 10.71 8.52
N TYR A 322 1.71 9.67 7.70
CA TYR A 322 1.25 9.77 6.32
C TYR A 322 -0.22 10.21 6.29
N ALA A 323 -0.49 11.40 5.77
CA ALA A 323 -1.77 12.06 6.00
C ALA A 323 -2.89 11.61 5.06
N PHE A 324 -2.62 10.91 3.98
CA PHE A 324 -3.70 10.30 3.19
C PHE A 324 -4.35 9.14 3.95
N PHE A 325 -3.63 8.54 4.92
CA PHE A 325 -4.18 7.58 5.87
C PHE A 325 -4.51 8.21 7.24
N TRP A 326 -4.28 9.54 7.41
CA TRP A 326 -4.51 10.23 8.67
C TRP A 326 -5.36 11.49 8.45
N ASN A 327 -6.62 11.44 8.84
CA ASN A 327 -7.46 12.63 8.93
C ASN A 327 -7.27 13.25 10.31
N GLY A 328 -6.30 14.16 10.38
CA GLY A 328 -5.73 14.85 11.52
C GLY A 328 -6.63 15.15 12.71
N ALA A 329 -6.14 14.78 13.89
CA ALA A 329 -6.48 15.47 15.12
C ALA A 329 -5.42 16.57 15.35
N GLY A 330 -5.81 17.84 15.21
CA GLY A 330 -4.98 18.97 15.58
C GLY A 330 -5.14 20.22 14.74
N ASP A 331 -6.35 20.74 14.60
CA ASP A 331 -6.58 22.18 14.51
C ASP A 331 -8.05 22.47 14.84
N SER A 332 -8.27 22.78 16.12
CA SER A 332 -9.53 23.36 16.62
C SER A 332 -9.57 24.87 16.32
N ASN A 333 -9.57 25.28 15.05
CA ASN A 333 -9.96 26.67 14.67
C ASN A 333 -10.12 26.78 13.14
N ALA A 334 -11.24 26.28 12.64
CA ALA A 334 -11.81 26.76 11.39
C ALA A 334 -13.33 26.65 11.52
N HIS A 335 -13.92 27.65 12.15
CA HIS A 335 -15.35 27.93 12.02
C HIS A 335 -15.60 28.47 10.61
N THR A 336 -16.27 27.64 9.78
CA THR A 336 -17.02 28.14 8.63
C THR A 336 -18.51 28.01 8.95
N PRO A 337 -19.30 29.08 8.95
CA PRO A 337 -20.73 28.98 9.19
C PRO A 337 -21.43 28.68 7.85
N GLY A 338 -22.15 27.57 7.81
CA GLY A 338 -22.99 27.22 6.66
C GLY A 338 -23.38 25.76 6.62
N GLY A 339 -24.51 25.45 7.20
CA GLY A 339 -25.41 24.33 7.20
C GLY A 339 -25.15 23.11 6.33
N GLY A 340 -25.04 21.94 6.99
CA GLY A 340 -24.97 20.62 6.39
C GLY A 340 -23.90 19.79 7.07
N GLY A 341 -24.16 19.31 8.30
CA GLY A 341 -23.19 18.49 9.03
C GLY A 341 -22.86 17.23 8.25
N ALA A 342 -21.57 17.02 7.94
CA ALA A 342 -21.09 15.74 7.41
C ALA A 342 -21.53 14.59 8.34
N PRO A 343 -21.96 13.44 7.79
CA PRO A 343 -22.36 12.30 8.58
C PRO A 343 -21.29 11.90 9.59
N ALA A 344 -21.69 11.42 10.77
CA ALA A 344 -20.78 11.12 11.89
C ALA A 344 -19.61 10.15 11.51
N TRP A 345 -19.76 9.34 10.48
CA TRP A 345 -18.76 8.39 9.96
C TRP A 345 -17.68 9.06 9.07
N ARG A 346 -17.87 10.30 8.62
CA ARG A 346 -16.87 11.10 7.89
C ARG A 346 -15.99 11.96 8.80
N ARG A 347 -16.01 11.75 10.12
CA ARG A 347 -15.14 12.52 11.01
C ARG A 347 -13.68 12.09 10.84
N PRO A 348 -12.74 13.05 10.84
CA PRO A 348 -11.30 12.80 10.66
C PRO A 348 -10.68 11.82 11.64
N ASP A 349 -11.29 11.67 12.82
CA ASP A 349 -10.82 10.87 13.97
C ASP A 349 -11.35 9.42 13.99
N SER A 350 -12.04 8.96 12.94
CA SER A 350 -12.64 7.62 12.87
C SER A 350 -11.99 6.68 11.84
N PHE A 351 -10.75 6.92 11.45
CA PHE A 351 -10.04 6.12 10.45
C PHE A 351 -9.54 4.79 11.00
N LEU A 352 -9.86 3.70 10.30
CA LEU A 352 -9.35 2.36 10.59
C LEU A 352 -8.18 2.02 9.64
N PHE A 353 -7.00 1.80 10.22
CA PHE A 353 -5.88 1.27 9.46
C PHE A 353 -6.08 -0.22 9.20
N ALA A 354 -6.09 -0.63 7.94
CA ALA A 354 -6.18 -2.01 7.52
C ALA A 354 -5.14 -2.32 6.44
N ARG A 355 -4.58 -3.53 6.46
CA ARG A 355 -3.59 -3.98 5.47
C ARG A 355 -4.24 -4.84 4.42
N GLN A 356 -3.93 -4.57 3.16
CA GLN A 356 -4.33 -5.43 2.05
C GLN A 356 -3.36 -6.60 1.90
N ALA A 357 -3.88 -7.80 1.74
CA ALA A 357 -3.11 -8.99 1.39
C ALA A 357 -3.78 -9.71 0.21
N PHE A 358 -3.00 -10.02 -0.82
CA PHE A 358 -3.44 -10.63 -2.08
C PHE A 358 -3.08 -12.11 -2.17
N SER A 359 -2.23 -12.61 -1.27
CA SER A 359 -1.80 -14.00 -1.19
C SER A 359 -1.43 -14.41 0.22
N LEU A 360 -1.43 -15.72 0.48
CA LEU A 360 -0.95 -16.30 1.74
C LEU A 360 0.48 -15.88 2.07
N GLU A 361 1.38 -15.90 1.07
CA GLU A 361 2.78 -15.53 1.26
C GLU A 361 2.91 -14.07 1.71
N GLN A 362 2.18 -13.16 1.08
CA GLN A 362 2.17 -11.76 1.46
C GLN A 362 1.61 -11.56 2.88
N TYR A 363 0.54 -12.27 3.22
CA TYR A 363 -0.03 -12.21 4.57
C TYR A 363 0.94 -12.72 5.63
N LEU A 364 1.58 -13.88 5.41
CA LEU A 364 2.58 -14.44 6.32
C LEU A 364 3.82 -13.54 6.42
N GLY A 365 4.21 -12.91 5.32
CA GLY A 365 5.26 -11.89 5.29
C GLY A 365 4.95 -10.71 6.21
N TYR A 366 3.71 -10.22 6.20
CA TYR A 366 3.27 -9.16 7.12
C TYR A 366 3.33 -9.62 8.59
N LEU A 367 2.81 -10.82 8.89
CA LEU A 367 2.85 -11.35 10.25
C LEU A 367 4.29 -11.47 10.77
N SER A 368 5.22 -11.90 9.92
CA SER A 368 6.64 -12.01 10.25
C SER A 368 7.29 -10.64 10.45
N ALA A 369 7.05 -9.69 9.53
CA ALA A 369 7.61 -8.35 9.61
C ALA A 369 7.10 -7.55 10.83
N GLU A 370 5.89 -7.84 11.31
CA GLU A 370 5.20 -7.12 12.38
C GLU A 370 5.08 -7.93 13.68
N ALA A 371 5.89 -8.94 13.86
CA ALA A 371 5.81 -9.81 15.01
C ALA A 371 5.79 -9.05 16.36
N ARG A 372 6.58 -7.98 16.49
CA ARG A 372 6.59 -7.12 17.69
C ARG A 372 5.28 -6.34 17.87
N GLU A 373 4.71 -5.83 16.79
CA GLU A 373 3.43 -5.13 16.84
C GLU A 373 2.31 -6.09 17.23
N ILE A 374 2.28 -7.28 16.65
CA ILE A 374 1.33 -8.34 17.00
C ILE A 374 1.48 -8.76 18.47
N GLU A 375 2.69 -8.84 18.99
CA GLU A 375 2.93 -9.11 20.42
C GLU A 375 2.39 -7.97 21.30
N SER A 376 2.58 -6.71 20.92
CA SER A 376 2.01 -5.53 21.57
C SER A 376 0.47 -5.54 21.54
N GLN A 377 -0.13 -5.95 20.43
CA GLN A 377 -1.57 -6.11 20.28
C GLN A 377 -2.11 -7.18 21.25
N ARG A 378 -1.48 -8.35 21.29
CA ARG A 378 -1.81 -9.43 22.24
C ARG A 378 -1.66 -9.00 23.70
N ALA A 379 -0.60 -8.26 24.02
CA ALA A 379 -0.41 -7.70 25.36
C ALA A 379 -1.53 -6.71 25.73
N THR A 380 -1.99 -5.89 24.77
CA THR A 380 -3.12 -4.99 24.98
C THR A 380 -4.42 -5.76 25.24
N GLU A 381 -4.69 -6.80 24.48
CA GLU A 381 -5.86 -7.68 24.66
C GLU A 381 -5.82 -8.39 26.03
N ALA A 382 -4.66 -8.93 26.40
CA ALA A 382 -4.46 -9.58 27.70
C ALA A 382 -4.65 -8.61 28.88
N ALA A 383 -4.19 -7.35 28.74
CA ALA A 383 -4.37 -6.33 29.77
C ALA A 383 -5.84 -5.90 29.96
N LEU A 384 -6.67 -6.02 28.94
CA LEU A 384 -8.12 -5.77 29.01
C LEU A 384 -8.91 -6.95 29.59
N THR A 385 -8.36 -8.16 29.51
CA THR A 385 -9.05 -9.39 29.91
C THR A 385 -8.99 -9.59 31.43
N PRO A 386 -10.13 -9.74 32.13
CA PRO A 386 -10.14 -10.03 33.56
C PRO A 386 -9.48 -11.38 33.86
N LYS A 387 -8.46 -11.38 34.71
CA LYS A 387 -7.74 -12.61 35.09
C LYS A 387 -8.63 -13.58 35.91
N GLY A 388 -8.59 -14.85 35.53
CA GLY A 388 -9.21 -15.93 36.26
C GLY A 388 -10.73 -15.97 36.22
N ARG A 389 -11.41 -15.17 35.41
CA ARG A 389 -12.87 -15.10 35.27
C ARG A 389 -13.29 -15.37 33.83
N ARG A 390 -14.42 -16.04 33.64
CA ARG A 390 -15.09 -16.24 32.34
C ARG A 390 -16.42 -15.46 32.24
N GLU A 391 -16.59 -14.45 33.07
CA GLU A 391 -17.77 -13.58 33.05
C GLU A 391 -17.63 -12.55 31.93
N ALA A 392 -18.76 -12.12 31.36
CA ALA A 392 -18.75 -11.00 30.41
C ALA A 392 -18.25 -9.73 31.11
N PHE A 393 -17.51 -8.94 30.38
CA PHE A 393 -16.95 -7.67 30.86
C PHE A 393 -17.10 -6.57 29.82
N GLU A 394 -16.87 -5.34 30.23
CA GLU A 394 -17.03 -4.16 29.38
C GLU A 394 -15.75 -3.30 29.37
N PHE A 395 -15.53 -2.66 28.24
CA PHE A 395 -14.53 -1.59 28.09
C PHE A 395 -15.08 -0.55 27.10
N THR A 396 -14.49 0.65 27.08
CA THR A 396 -14.98 1.74 26.22
C THR A 396 -14.09 1.91 25.00
N CYS A 397 -14.69 1.84 23.79
CA CYS A 397 -14.04 2.17 22.53
C CYS A 397 -14.87 3.12 21.68
N TYR A 398 -14.27 3.70 20.66
CA TYR A 398 -14.99 4.45 19.65
C TYR A 398 -15.73 3.50 18.71
N CYS A 399 -17.02 3.68 18.55
CA CYS A 399 -17.81 2.94 17.56
C CYS A 399 -17.95 3.82 16.30
N ALA A 400 -17.26 3.47 15.22
CA ALA A 400 -17.33 4.22 13.96
C ALA A 400 -18.74 4.23 13.36
N VAL A 401 -19.51 3.16 13.61
CA VAL A 401 -20.90 3.03 13.13
C VAL A 401 -21.84 4.00 13.87
N CYS A 402 -21.68 4.15 15.19
CA CYS A 402 -22.49 5.06 16.01
C CYS A 402 -21.95 6.49 16.01
N GLY A 403 -20.69 6.70 15.65
CA GLY A 403 -20.05 8.01 15.68
C GLY A 403 -19.68 8.54 17.07
N GLY A 404 -19.30 7.64 18.02
CA GLY A 404 -18.97 8.04 19.38
C GLY A 404 -18.33 6.96 20.24
N ARG A 405 -17.87 7.33 21.44
CA ARG A 405 -17.36 6.36 22.44
C ARG A 405 -18.49 5.66 23.15
N HIS A 406 -18.52 4.36 23.09
CA HIS A 406 -19.56 3.51 23.69
C HIS A 406 -18.94 2.36 24.47
N PRO A 407 -19.66 1.83 25.49
CA PRO A 407 -19.31 0.55 26.11
C PRO A 407 -19.38 -0.57 25.09
N MET A 408 -18.32 -1.40 25.07
CA MET A 408 -18.22 -2.64 24.31
C MET A 408 -18.35 -3.80 25.27
N VAL A 409 -19.35 -4.64 25.06
CA VAL A 409 -19.55 -5.86 25.84
C VAL A 409 -18.81 -6.98 25.17
N THR A 410 -18.01 -7.72 25.92
CA THR A 410 -17.35 -8.93 25.44
C THR A 410 -17.56 -10.11 26.36
N SER A 411 -17.43 -11.34 25.81
CA SER A 411 -17.59 -12.57 26.56
C SER A 411 -16.67 -13.69 26.06
N PHE A 412 -16.65 -14.77 26.79
CA PHE A 412 -15.92 -15.99 26.49
C PHE A 412 -16.79 -17.07 25.83
N MET A 413 -18.02 -16.72 25.47
CA MET A 413 -18.95 -17.68 24.85
C MET A 413 -18.34 -18.22 23.55
N TYR A 414 -18.40 -19.53 23.37
CA TYR A 414 -17.81 -20.26 22.22
C TYR A 414 -16.28 -20.11 22.07
N SER A 415 -15.56 -19.59 23.07
CA SER A 415 -14.11 -19.59 23.09
C SER A 415 -13.56 -20.71 23.95
N CYS A 416 -12.72 -21.55 23.36
CA CYS A 416 -11.92 -22.57 24.05
C CYS A 416 -10.44 -22.18 24.14
N ALA A 417 -10.05 -20.99 23.62
CA ALA A 417 -8.67 -20.55 23.56
C ALA A 417 -8.17 -20.12 24.94
N THR A 418 -6.89 -20.40 25.21
CA THR A 418 -6.17 -19.94 26.39
C THR A 418 -4.84 -19.29 25.98
N ASP A 419 -4.34 -18.37 26.80
CA ASP A 419 -3.01 -17.80 26.65
C ASP A 419 -1.91 -18.78 27.13
N GLY A 420 -0.64 -18.39 27.05
CA GLY A 420 0.49 -19.19 27.49
C GLY A 420 0.54 -19.49 29.00
N GLU A 421 -0.25 -18.76 29.80
CA GLU A 421 -0.41 -18.95 31.25
C GLU A 421 -1.67 -19.78 31.61
N GLY A 422 -2.47 -20.18 30.59
CA GLY A 422 -3.71 -20.93 30.77
C GLY A 422 -4.92 -20.07 31.10
N ASN A 423 -4.83 -18.73 31.02
CA ASN A 423 -6.00 -17.86 31.18
C ASN A 423 -6.90 -17.92 29.94
N PRO A 424 -8.24 -17.89 30.12
CA PRO A 424 -9.13 -17.90 28.97
C PRO A 424 -9.00 -16.64 28.13
N ILE A 425 -9.03 -16.81 26.81
CA ILE A 425 -9.07 -15.71 25.83
C ILE A 425 -10.52 -15.48 25.43
N PRO A 426 -11.03 -14.24 25.45
CA PRO A 426 -12.39 -13.93 24.98
C PRO A 426 -12.59 -14.27 23.51
N ASN A 427 -13.82 -14.46 23.09
CA ASN A 427 -14.16 -14.55 21.67
C ASN A 427 -14.17 -13.13 21.05
N TRP A 428 -13.00 -12.60 20.76
CA TRP A 428 -12.82 -11.24 20.26
C TRP A 428 -13.56 -10.97 18.95
N ARG A 429 -13.66 -11.96 18.07
CA ARG A 429 -14.29 -11.81 16.74
C ARG A 429 -15.81 -11.62 16.86
N GLU A 430 -16.46 -12.47 17.63
CA GLU A 430 -17.93 -12.54 17.68
C GLU A 430 -18.53 -11.78 18.87
N HIS A 431 -17.78 -11.63 19.95
CA HIS A 431 -18.31 -11.19 21.24
C HIS A 431 -17.71 -9.88 21.76
N ILE A 432 -17.38 -8.94 20.86
CA ILE A 432 -17.22 -7.52 21.20
C ILE A 432 -18.38 -6.76 20.55
N ALA A 433 -19.46 -6.57 21.24
CA ALA A 433 -20.63 -5.86 20.72
C ALA A 433 -20.74 -4.44 21.29
N CYS A 434 -21.04 -3.48 20.46
CA CYS A 434 -21.34 -2.12 20.90
C CYS A 434 -22.71 -2.07 21.59
N ARG A 435 -22.76 -1.53 22.80
CA ARG A 435 -24.02 -1.38 23.54
C ARG A 435 -25.09 -0.53 22.82
N SER A 436 -24.65 0.41 21.96
CA SER A 436 -25.55 1.33 21.26
C SER A 436 -26.17 0.71 20.01
N CYS A 437 -25.35 0.17 19.07
CA CYS A 437 -25.87 -0.42 17.82
C CYS A 437 -26.06 -1.95 17.87
N GLY A 438 -25.60 -2.62 18.91
CA GLY A 438 -25.68 -4.08 19.03
C GLY A 438 -24.75 -4.86 18.11
N LEU A 439 -24.02 -4.20 17.21
CA LEU A 439 -23.20 -4.88 16.21
C LEU A 439 -21.90 -5.44 16.82
N PRO A 440 -21.55 -6.72 16.52
CA PRO A 440 -20.31 -7.32 16.97
C PRO A 440 -19.09 -6.76 16.24
N ASN A 441 -17.89 -7.08 16.74
CA ASN A 441 -16.60 -6.63 16.26
C ASN A 441 -16.46 -6.72 14.73
N ARG A 442 -16.57 -7.93 14.17
CA ARG A 442 -16.40 -8.17 12.74
C ARG A 442 -17.34 -7.36 11.86
N VAL A 443 -18.62 -7.22 12.28
CA VAL A 443 -19.61 -6.46 11.50
C VAL A 443 -19.33 -4.96 11.58
N ARG A 444 -18.99 -4.43 12.78
CA ARG A 444 -18.62 -3.01 12.94
C ARG A 444 -17.40 -2.66 12.09
N ALA A 445 -16.39 -3.51 12.08
CA ALA A 445 -15.18 -3.30 11.29
C ALA A 445 -15.47 -3.40 9.79
N SER A 446 -16.27 -4.38 9.36
CA SER A 446 -16.65 -4.53 7.94
C SER A 446 -17.40 -3.32 7.41
N VAL A 447 -18.38 -2.81 8.19
CA VAL A 447 -19.11 -1.59 7.83
C VAL A 447 -18.19 -0.38 7.83
N HIS A 448 -17.31 -0.27 8.83
CA HIS A 448 -16.34 0.83 8.90
C HIS A 448 -15.45 0.86 7.65
N LEU A 449 -14.83 -0.27 7.30
CA LEU A 449 -14.00 -0.40 6.10
C LEU A 449 -14.81 -0.16 4.82
N PHE A 450 -16.02 -0.70 4.71
CA PHE A 450 -16.87 -0.45 3.55
C PHE A 450 -17.14 1.05 3.35
N LEU A 451 -17.51 1.76 4.43
CA LEU A 451 -17.80 3.19 4.33
C LEU A 451 -16.55 4.05 4.10
N GLN A 452 -15.41 3.64 4.69
CA GLN A 452 -14.15 4.35 4.58
C GLN A 452 -13.47 4.15 3.22
N GLU A 453 -13.37 2.90 2.77
CA GLU A 453 -12.57 2.56 1.58
C GLU A 453 -13.34 2.74 0.27
N PHE A 454 -14.67 2.58 0.30
CA PHE A 454 -15.50 2.65 -0.90
C PHE A 454 -16.31 3.96 -1.00
N ASP A 455 -16.47 4.69 0.09
CA ASP A 455 -17.25 5.94 0.19
C ASP A 455 -18.56 5.91 -0.66
N PRO A 456 -19.43 4.92 -0.43
CA PRO A 456 -20.61 4.72 -1.27
C PRO A 456 -21.55 5.93 -1.19
N ALA A 457 -22.05 6.40 -2.35
CA ALA A 457 -23.03 7.45 -2.39
C ALA A 457 -24.36 7.00 -1.72
N PRO A 458 -25.15 7.93 -1.13
CA PRO A 458 -26.41 7.56 -0.48
C PRO A 458 -27.42 6.86 -1.37
N ASP A 459 -27.32 7.01 -2.68
CA ASP A 459 -28.15 6.40 -3.72
C ASP A 459 -27.45 5.24 -4.45
N SER A 460 -26.31 4.76 -3.96
CA SER A 460 -25.66 3.55 -4.48
C SER A 460 -26.60 2.35 -4.40
N ARG A 461 -26.59 1.53 -5.45
CA ARG A 461 -27.37 0.28 -5.54
C ARG A 461 -26.62 -0.80 -4.78
N ILE A 462 -27.07 -1.12 -3.57
CA ILE A 462 -26.41 -2.08 -2.70
C ILE A 462 -27.32 -3.28 -2.51
N TYR A 463 -26.77 -4.49 -2.72
CA TYR A 463 -27.41 -5.72 -2.27
C TYR A 463 -26.68 -6.26 -1.05
N ILE A 464 -27.44 -6.68 -0.02
CA ILE A 464 -26.91 -7.35 1.19
C ILE A 464 -27.66 -8.67 1.42
N THR A 465 -26.92 -9.74 1.75
CA THR A 465 -27.45 -11.09 1.90
C THR A 465 -28.13 -11.33 3.25
N GLU A 466 -28.60 -10.27 3.88
CA GLU A 466 -29.36 -10.28 5.13
C GLU A 466 -30.43 -9.18 5.13
N GLN A 467 -31.56 -9.40 5.79
CA GLN A 467 -32.64 -8.43 5.89
C GLN A 467 -33.24 -8.33 7.31
N LYS A 468 -33.13 -9.39 8.11
CA LYS A 468 -33.67 -9.45 9.49
C LYS A 468 -32.63 -9.07 10.55
N THR A 469 -31.63 -8.28 10.24
CA THR A 469 -30.52 -7.94 11.13
C THR A 469 -30.53 -6.47 11.53
N ALA A 470 -29.90 -6.15 12.65
CA ALA A 470 -29.63 -4.76 13.06
C ALA A 470 -28.78 -4.02 12.02
N LEU A 471 -27.88 -4.74 11.32
CA LEU A 471 -27.07 -4.18 10.25
C LEU A 471 -27.92 -3.69 9.08
N TYR A 472 -28.85 -4.52 8.59
CA TYR A 472 -29.74 -4.11 7.50
C TYR A 472 -30.57 -2.88 7.89
N THR A 473 -31.14 -2.86 9.10
CA THR A 473 -31.90 -1.71 9.61
C THR A 473 -31.07 -0.43 9.62
N LEU A 474 -29.82 -0.52 10.03
CA LEU A 474 -28.90 0.60 10.08
C LEU A 474 -28.54 1.11 8.67
N LEU A 475 -28.20 0.21 7.75
CA LEU A 475 -27.83 0.55 6.39
C LEU A 475 -29.04 1.07 5.59
N SER A 476 -30.26 0.56 5.81
CA SER A 476 -31.47 1.04 5.14
C SER A 476 -31.83 2.49 5.50
N GLY A 477 -31.44 2.93 6.69
CA GLY A 477 -31.55 4.34 7.09
C GLY A 477 -30.53 5.27 6.40
N ARG A 478 -29.52 4.69 5.73
CA ARG A 478 -28.41 5.43 5.13
C ARG A 478 -28.42 5.40 3.59
N PHE A 479 -28.84 4.28 3.00
CA PHE A 479 -28.81 4.05 1.56
C PHE A 479 -30.24 3.85 1.02
N SER A 480 -30.67 4.77 0.17
CA SER A 480 -32.05 4.78 -0.38
C SER A 480 -32.32 3.62 -1.35
N ARG A 481 -31.29 2.97 -1.89
CA ARG A 481 -31.39 1.86 -2.85
C ARG A 481 -30.76 0.58 -2.31
N LEU A 482 -30.86 0.35 -1.00
CA LEU A 482 -30.46 -0.90 -0.35
C LEU A 482 -31.51 -1.97 -0.60
N THR A 483 -31.07 -3.13 -1.07
CA THR A 483 -31.90 -4.34 -1.20
C THR A 483 -31.33 -5.42 -0.27
N GLY A 484 -32.15 -5.99 0.60
CA GLY A 484 -31.78 -7.12 1.45
C GLY A 484 -32.54 -8.38 1.07
N SER A 485 -32.06 -9.53 1.53
CA SER A 485 -32.78 -10.80 1.42
C SER A 485 -32.38 -11.78 2.54
N GLU A 486 -33.19 -12.84 2.69
CA GLU A 486 -32.89 -14.00 3.51
C GLU A 486 -33.07 -15.27 2.67
N TYR A 487 -32.63 -16.42 3.16
CA TYR A 487 -32.85 -17.70 2.51
C TYR A 487 -33.84 -18.55 3.34
N PHE A 488 -35.06 -18.69 2.84
CA PHE A 488 -36.10 -19.52 3.46
C PHE A 488 -36.17 -20.95 2.90
N GLY A 489 -35.14 -21.38 2.18
CA GLY A 489 -35.12 -22.66 1.47
C GLY A 489 -35.92 -22.64 0.18
N ASN A 490 -35.94 -23.79 -0.50
CA ASN A 490 -36.60 -23.95 -1.80
C ASN A 490 -38.13 -23.95 -1.76
N ARG A 491 -38.72 -23.86 -0.56
CA ARG A 491 -40.19 -23.81 -0.40
C ARG A 491 -40.80 -22.47 -0.78
N VAL A 492 -39.99 -21.42 -0.71
CA VAL A 492 -40.35 -20.07 -1.15
C VAL A 492 -39.66 -19.80 -2.48
N PRO A 493 -40.38 -19.42 -3.55
CA PRO A 493 -39.75 -19.08 -4.82
C PRO A 493 -38.70 -17.96 -4.67
N LYS A 494 -37.57 -18.08 -5.38
CA LYS A 494 -36.56 -17.02 -5.38
C LYS A 494 -37.16 -15.70 -5.91
N GLY A 495 -36.79 -14.59 -5.28
CA GLY A 495 -37.32 -13.27 -5.57
C GLY A 495 -38.70 -12.99 -4.96
N ALA A 496 -39.37 -13.99 -4.40
CA ALA A 496 -40.67 -13.80 -3.75
C ALA A 496 -40.52 -13.19 -2.34
N MET A 497 -41.54 -12.44 -1.93
CA MET A 497 -41.63 -11.89 -0.58
C MET A 497 -42.31 -12.89 0.34
N PHE A 498 -41.70 -13.16 1.49
CA PHE A 498 -42.26 -13.96 2.55
C PHE A 498 -42.16 -13.17 3.86
N ASP A 499 -43.30 -12.89 4.50
CA ASP A 499 -43.38 -12.08 5.71
C ASP A 499 -42.60 -10.73 5.60
N GLY A 500 -42.78 -10.05 4.49
CA GLY A 500 -42.12 -8.76 4.22
C GLY A 500 -40.63 -8.86 3.91
N VAL A 501 -40.07 -10.06 3.79
CA VAL A 501 -38.66 -10.34 3.55
C VAL A 501 -38.50 -11.03 2.19
N ARG A 502 -37.53 -10.60 1.39
CA ARG A 502 -37.25 -11.19 0.10
C ARG A 502 -36.50 -12.51 0.27
N ASN A 503 -36.95 -13.56 -0.45
CA ASN A 503 -36.23 -14.84 -0.49
C ASN A 503 -35.23 -14.88 -1.67
N GLU A 504 -33.94 -15.12 -1.38
CA GLU A 504 -32.94 -15.35 -2.40
C GLU A 504 -32.06 -16.56 -2.05
N ASN A 505 -31.68 -17.32 -3.06
CA ASN A 505 -30.60 -18.30 -2.96
C ASN A 505 -29.34 -17.71 -3.57
N PHE A 506 -28.27 -17.58 -2.79
CA PHE A 506 -27.05 -16.96 -3.26
C PHE A 506 -26.39 -17.73 -4.44
N GLU A 507 -26.63 -19.04 -4.55
CA GLU A 507 -26.17 -19.83 -5.71
C GLU A 507 -26.97 -19.56 -6.99
N ALA A 508 -28.10 -18.83 -6.92
CA ALA A 508 -28.97 -18.56 -8.07
C ALA A 508 -29.88 -17.38 -7.78
N LEU A 509 -29.34 -16.16 -7.81
CA LEU A 509 -30.07 -14.93 -7.52
C LEU A 509 -31.13 -14.62 -8.58
N SER A 510 -32.26 -14.07 -8.17
CA SER A 510 -33.34 -13.67 -9.09
C SER A 510 -33.12 -12.33 -9.76
N PHE A 511 -32.08 -11.58 -9.39
CA PHE A 511 -31.76 -10.27 -9.93
C PHE A 511 -31.25 -10.35 -11.38
N GLN A 512 -31.47 -9.28 -12.13
CA GLN A 512 -30.86 -9.12 -13.45
C GLN A 512 -29.34 -8.93 -13.31
N SER A 513 -28.61 -9.22 -14.39
CA SER A 513 -27.17 -8.91 -14.45
C SER A 513 -26.95 -7.41 -14.30
N GLU A 514 -25.82 -7.03 -13.71
CA GLU A 514 -25.37 -5.64 -13.63
C GLU A 514 -26.36 -4.70 -12.92
N SER A 515 -26.97 -5.17 -11.82
CA SER A 515 -27.99 -4.45 -11.06
C SER A 515 -27.43 -3.66 -9.87
N PHE A 516 -26.23 -3.99 -9.38
CA PHE A 516 -25.70 -3.45 -8.13
C PHE A 516 -24.28 -2.88 -8.28
N ASP A 517 -24.01 -1.79 -7.58
CA ASP A 517 -22.68 -1.20 -7.43
C ASP A 517 -21.87 -1.94 -6.36
N TYR A 518 -22.56 -2.44 -5.31
CA TYR A 518 -21.95 -3.19 -4.21
C TYR A 518 -22.80 -4.40 -3.81
N LEU A 519 -22.12 -5.51 -3.47
CA LEU A 519 -22.72 -6.67 -2.84
C LEU A 519 -22.03 -6.92 -1.50
N LEU A 520 -22.78 -6.90 -0.41
CA LEU A 520 -22.31 -7.13 0.95
C LEU A 520 -22.77 -8.50 1.45
N SER A 521 -21.87 -9.30 2.04
CA SER A 521 -22.21 -10.61 2.59
C SER A 521 -21.35 -10.92 3.80
N PHE A 522 -21.92 -10.97 5.00
CA PHE A 522 -21.17 -11.13 6.24
C PHE A 522 -21.53 -12.44 6.94
N ASP A 523 -20.57 -13.39 6.90
CA ASP A 523 -20.68 -14.73 7.46
C ASP A 523 -21.96 -15.49 6.97
N VAL A 524 -22.08 -15.57 5.63
CA VAL A 524 -23.16 -16.28 4.92
C VAL A 524 -22.59 -17.37 4.00
N LEU A 525 -21.45 -17.11 3.35
CA LEU A 525 -20.90 -17.98 2.30
C LEU A 525 -20.40 -19.33 2.83
N GLU A 526 -20.08 -19.45 4.12
CA GLU A 526 -19.76 -20.72 4.78
C GLU A 526 -20.98 -21.66 4.88
N HIS A 527 -22.19 -21.12 4.74
CA HIS A 527 -23.46 -21.86 4.75
C HIS A 527 -23.91 -22.24 3.34
N VAL A 528 -23.19 -21.81 2.32
CA VAL A 528 -23.49 -22.09 0.91
C VAL A 528 -22.75 -23.37 0.50
N PRO A 529 -23.46 -24.42 0.06
CA PRO A 529 -22.84 -25.68 -0.35
C PRO A 529 -21.83 -25.51 -1.50
N HIS A 530 -22.17 -24.68 -2.50
CA HIS A 530 -21.37 -24.44 -3.69
C HIS A 530 -21.00 -22.95 -3.82
N PRO A 531 -20.01 -22.45 -3.05
CA PRO A 531 -19.64 -21.03 -3.04
C PRO A 531 -19.14 -20.53 -4.41
N GLU A 532 -18.59 -21.40 -5.27
CA GLU A 532 -18.22 -21.06 -6.63
C GLU A 532 -19.41 -20.55 -7.45
N ARG A 533 -20.61 -21.10 -7.23
CA ARG A 533 -21.86 -20.61 -7.86
C ARG A 533 -22.28 -19.27 -7.29
N ALA A 534 -22.16 -19.10 -5.97
CA ALA A 534 -22.45 -17.83 -5.34
C ALA A 534 -21.52 -16.71 -5.82
N PHE A 535 -20.23 -16.99 -5.99
CA PHE A 535 -19.29 -16.03 -6.56
C PHE A 535 -19.61 -15.71 -8.02
N ALA A 536 -20.00 -16.69 -8.84
CA ALA A 536 -20.44 -16.45 -10.21
C ALA A 536 -21.70 -15.58 -10.27
N GLU A 537 -22.66 -15.80 -9.38
CA GLU A 537 -23.87 -14.97 -9.26
C GLU A 537 -23.55 -13.56 -8.76
N ALA A 538 -22.66 -13.42 -7.76
CA ALA A 538 -22.17 -12.13 -7.31
C ALA A 538 -21.53 -11.34 -8.47
N PHE A 539 -20.66 -12.00 -9.24
CA PHE A 539 -20.04 -11.41 -10.42
C PHE A 539 -21.09 -10.98 -11.47
N ARG A 540 -22.08 -11.82 -11.71
CA ARG A 540 -23.15 -11.53 -12.69
C ARG A 540 -23.96 -10.31 -12.32
N VAL A 541 -24.38 -10.18 -11.05
CA VAL A 541 -25.29 -9.12 -10.60
C VAL A 541 -24.58 -7.79 -10.33
N LEU A 542 -23.27 -7.77 -10.19
CA LEU A 542 -22.49 -6.54 -10.04
C LEU A 542 -22.30 -5.85 -11.39
N GLU A 543 -22.35 -4.52 -11.39
CA GLU A 543 -21.95 -3.68 -12.52
C GLU A 543 -20.44 -3.81 -12.78
N PRO A 544 -19.97 -3.55 -14.01
CA PRO A 544 -18.55 -3.35 -14.26
C PRO A 544 -17.96 -2.26 -13.34
N GLY A 545 -16.92 -2.60 -12.58
CA GLY A 545 -16.35 -1.75 -11.52
C GLY A 545 -17.07 -1.86 -10.17
N GLY A 546 -18.12 -2.67 -10.05
CA GLY A 546 -18.77 -2.97 -8.79
C GLY A 546 -17.97 -3.96 -7.93
N SER A 547 -18.24 -3.99 -6.61
CA SER A 547 -17.44 -4.76 -5.66
C SER A 547 -18.28 -5.71 -4.81
N LEU A 548 -17.80 -6.94 -4.67
CA LEU A 548 -18.21 -7.89 -3.64
C LEU A 548 -17.34 -7.68 -2.39
N ILE A 549 -17.97 -7.48 -1.24
CA ILE A 549 -17.33 -7.24 0.06
C ILE A 549 -17.94 -8.22 1.06
N PHE A 550 -17.10 -9.11 1.63
CA PHE A 550 -17.63 -10.17 2.47
C PHE A 550 -16.70 -10.58 3.60
N SER A 551 -17.28 -11.12 4.67
CA SER A 551 -16.57 -11.84 5.72
C SER A 551 -17.03 -13.28 5.78
N VAL A 552 -16.12 -14.17 6.19
CA VAL A 552 -16.35 -15.59 6.42
C VAL A 552 -15.43 -16.10 7.52
N PRO A 553 -15.74 -17.19 8.22
CA PRO A 553 -14.76 -17.92 9.01
C PRO A 553 -13.63 -18.41 8.10
N ALA A 554 -12.43 -17.91 8.32
CA ALA A 554 -11.28 -18.20 7.46
C ALA A 554 -10.05 -18.60 8.28
N HIS A 555 -9.33 -19.60 7.77
CA HIS A 555 -8.01 -19.97 8.22
C HIS A 555 -6.96 -19.23 7.38
N LEU A 556 -6.52 -18.07 7.87
CA LEU A 556 -5.55 -17.22 7.14
C LEU A 556 -4.12 -17.76 7.15
N ASP A 557 -3.87 -18.85 7.89
CA ASP A 557 -2.56 -19.51 7.99
C ASP A 557 -2.36 -20.64 6.97
N ARG A 558 -3.37 -20.95 6.14
CA ARG A 558 -3.32 -22.05 5.18
C ARG A 558 -4.00 -21.74 3.86
N TYR A 559 -3.56 -22.46 2.82
CA TYR A 559 -4.11 -22.28 1.48
C TYR A 559 -5.45 -22.97 1.27
N PRO A 560 -5.61 -24.29 1.46
CA PRO A 560 -6.88 -24.95 1.19
C PRO A 560 -7.93 -24.68 2.27
N SER A 561 -9.14 -24.49 1.83
CA SER A 561 -10.31 -24.47 2.71
C SER A 561 -10.47 -25.78 3.46
N THR A 562 -10.99 -25.74 4.67
CA THR A 562 -11.38 -26.92 5.44
C THR A 562 -12.84 -27.24 5.14
N ILE A 563 -13.07 -28.32 4.37
CA ILE A 563 -14.42 -28.78 4.05
C ILE A 563 -14.98 -29.55 5.26
N ARG A 564 -16.10 -29.09 5.80
CA ARG A 564 -16.75 -29.69 6.98
C ARG A 564 -17.91 -30.59 6.59
N ALA A 565 -18.65 -30.20 5.54
CA ALA A 565 -19.75 -30.96 4.97
C ALA A 565 -19.86 -30.67 3.46
N GLU A 566 -20.50 -31.56 2.75
CA GLU A 566 -20.82 -31.42 1.32
C GLU A 566 -22.27 -31.82 1.06
N LEU A 567 -22.86 -31.23 0.02
CA LEU A 567 -24.17 -31.64 -0.48
C LEU A 567 -23.97 -32.64 -1.63
N ALA A 568 -24.33 -33.88 -1.39
CA ALA A 568 -24.26 -34.92 -2.41
C ALA A 568 -25.28 -34.68 -3.54
N PRO A 569 -25.09 -35.26 -4.75
CA PRO A 569 -26.00 -35.08 -5.90
C PRO A 569 -27.45 -35.51 -5.62
N ASP A 570 -27.69 -36.42 -4.67
CA ASP A 570 -29.01 -36.86 -4.21
C ASP A 570 -29.64 -35.93 -3.18
N GLY A 571 -28.96 -34.83 -2.82
CA GLY A 571 -29.41 -33.85 -1.83
C GLY A 571 -29.11 -34.22 -0.37
N GLN A 572 -28.39 -35.34 -0.12
CA GLN A 572 -27.96 -35.69 1.24
C GLN A 572 -26.73 -34.87 1.66
N ILE A 573 -26.66 -34.51 2.94
CA ILE A 573 -25.51 -33.85 3.54
C ILE A 573 -24.51 -34.90 4.01
N VAL A 574 -23.30 -34.89 3.47
CA VAL A 574 -22.18 -35.72 3.90
C VAL A 574 -21.29 -34.92 4.83
N HIS A 575 -21.17 -35.33 6.08
CA HIS A 575 -20.32 -34.67 7.07
C HIS A 575 -18.92 -35.28 7.06
N HIS A 576 -17.89 -34.44 6.87
CA HIS A 576 -16.47 -34.81 7.01
C HIS A 576 -15.93 -34.49 8.40
N LEU A 577 -16.55 -33.53 9.08
CA LEU A 577 -16.23 -33.10 10.44
C LEU A 577 -17.55 -33.01 11.26
N PRO A 578 -17.49 -33.00 12.60
CA PRO A 578 -18.70 -32.77 13.44
C PRO A 578 -19.45 -31.54 12.94
N ALA A 579 -20.78 -31.65 12.89
CA ALA A 579 -21.64 -30.56 12.44
C ALA A 579 -21.42 -29.30 13.28
N GLU A 580 -21.20 -28.19 12.58
CA GLU A 580 -21.10 -26.86 13.18
C GLU A 580 -22.29 -26.04 12.70
N ILE A 581 -23.08 -25.58 13.68
CA ILE A 581 -24.35 -24.87 13.43
C ILE A 581 -24.19 -23.44 13.95
N HIS A 582 -24.42 -22.46 13.09
CA HIS A 582 -24.46 -21.06 13.46
C HIS A 582 -25.88 -20.54 13.64
N GLY A 583 -26.03 -19.36 14.23
CA GLY A 583 -27.35 -18.71 14.38
C GLY A 583 -27.93 -18.36 13.00
N ASN A 584 -29.25 -18.50 12.86
CA ASN A 584 -29.96 -18.13 11.62
C ASN A 584 -31.18 -17.26 11.98
N PRO A 585 -31.24 -15.99 11.50
CA PRO A 585 -32.35 -15.08 11.84
C PRO A 585 -33.73 -15.55 11.38
N VAL A 586 -33.80 -16.48 10.43
CA VAL A 586 -35.07 -17.02 9.88
C VAL A 586 -35.36 -18.45 10.36
N ASP A 587 -34.42 -19.11 11.01
CA ASP A 587 -34.60 -20.42 11.67
C ASP A 587 -33.76 -20.48 12.96
N GLU A 588 -34.30 -19.83 14.01
CA GLU A 588 -33.63 -19.75 15.32
C GLU A 588 -33.40 -21.12 15.98
N LYS A 589 -34.21 -22.14 15.65
CA LYS A 589 -34.14 -23.48 16.25
C LYS A 589 -33.21 -24.41 15.47
N GLY A 590 -33.23 -24.35 14.14
CA GLY A 590 -32.41 -25.21 13.27
C GLY A 590 -31.04 -24.67 13.02
N GLY A 591 -30.90 -23.35 13.03
CA GLY A 591 -29.65 -22.65 12.69
C GLY A 591 -29.26 -22.82 11.23
N ALA A 592 -27.99 -22.54 10.91
CA ALA A 592 -27.39 -22.73 9.60
C ALA A 592 -26.15 -23.63 9.71
N LEU A 593 -26.08 -24.69 8.89
CA LEU A 593 -24.93 -25.60 8.84
C LEU A 593 -23.74 -24.89 8.20
N CYS A 594 -22.58 -24.98 8.83
CA CYS A 594 -21.31 -24.55 8.25
C CYS A 594 -20.72 -25.65 7.38
N PHE A 595 -20.67 -25.44 6.07
CA PHE A 595 -20.11 -26.40 5.11
C PHE A 595 -18.59 -26.32 5.05
N ARG A 596 -17.99 -25.14 5.32
CA ARG A 596 -16.54 -24.94 5.25
C ARG A 596 -16.01 -23.79 6.08
N HIS A 597 -14.75 -23.86 6.45
CA HIS A 597 -13.93 -22.70 6.82
C HIS A 597 -13.01 -22.41 5.66
N PHE A 598 -13.04 -21.18 5.17
CA PHE A 598 -12.28 -20.79 3.99
C PHE A 598 -10.77 -20.73 4.27
N GLY A 599 -9.97 -21.09 3.27
CA GLY A 599 -8.55 -20.83 3.16
C GLY A 599 -8.27 -19.79 2.07
N TRP A 600 -7.01 -19.65 1.66
CA TRP A 600 -6.64 -18.72 0.59
C TRP A 600 -7.09 -19.16 -0.81
N ASP A 601 -7.50 -20.41 -0.99
CA ASP A 601 -8.16 -20.90 -2.22
C ASP A 601 -9.45 -20.14 -2.56
N VAL A 602 -10.06 -19.43 -1.61
CA VAL A 602 -11.16 -18.49 -1.88
C VAL A 602 -10.77 -17.43 -2.91
N MET A 603 -9.51 -17.00 -2.94
CA MET A 603 -9.02 -16.04 -3.92
C MET A 603 -9.03 -16.61 -5.34
N ASP A 604 -8.79 -17.92 -5.50
CA ASP A 604 -8.87 -18.58 -6.81
C ASP A 604 -10.32 -18.76 -7.24
N MET A 605 -11.21 -19.18 -6.34
CA MET A 605 -12.65 -19.25 -6.63
C MET A 605 -13.18 -17.90 -7.13
N LEU A 606 -12.73 -16.80 -6.54
CA LEU A 606 -13.10 -15.45 -6.98
C LEU A 606 -12.53 -15.11 -8.36
N ARG A 607 -11.26 -15.47 -8.64
CA ARG A 607 -10.64 -15.28 -9.96
C ARG A 607 -11.34 -16.11 -11.04
N GLU A 608 -11.68 -17.37 -10.73
CA GLU A 608 -12.43 -18.26 -11.62
C GLU A 608 -13.83 -17.73 -11.93
N ALA A 609 -14.48 -17.06 -10.97
CA ALA A 609 -15.74 -16.36 -11.19
C ALA A 609 -15.59 -15.08 -12.06
N GLY A 610 -14.37 -14.63 -12.36
CA GLY A 610 -14.08 -13.48 -13.22
C GLY A 610 -13.64 -12.22 -12.48
N PHE A 611 -13.59 -12.21 -11.15
CA PHE A 611 -13.13 -11.04 -10.39
C PHE A 611 -11.64 -10.79 -10.58
N ARG A 612 -11.29 -9.50 -10.73
CA ARG A 612 -9.91 -9.09 -10.89
C ARG A 612 -9.28 -8.77 -9.54
N ARG A 613 -8.12 -9.41 -9.26
CA ARG A 613 -7.31 -9.11 -8.08
C ARG A 613 -8.10 -9.11 -6.76
N PRO A 614 -8.76 -10.20 -6.38
CA PRO A 614 -9.36 -10.29 -5.07
C PRO A 614 -8.28 -10.18 -3.98
N PHE A 615 -8.61 -9.55 -2.87
CA PHE A 615 -7.73 -9.35 -1.73
C PHE A 615 -8.52 -9.36 -0.43
N LEU A 616 -7.81 -9.40 0.69
CA LEU A 616 -8.42 -9.18 2.00
C LEU A 616 -7.81 -7.96 2.68
N TYR A 617 -8.61 -7.27 3.47
CA TYR A 617 -8.13 -6.37 4.52
C TYR A 617 -7.89 -7.16 5.79
N HIS A 618 -6.64 -7.11 6.30
CA HIS A 618 -6.31 -7.54 7.66
C HIS A 618 -6.27 -6.31 8.56
N TYR A 619 -6.99 -6.32 9.68
CA TYR A 619 -7.14 -5.16 10.55
C TYR A 619 -7.07 -5.52 12.02
N TRP A 620 -6.61 -4.57 12.80
CA TRP A 620 -6.67 -4.56 14.26
C TRP A 620 -6.72 -3.10 14.73
N SER A 621 -7.47 -2.78 15.79
CA SER A 621 -7.51 -1.43 16.33
C SER A 621 -7.92 -1.39 17.79
N ARG A 622 -7.04 -0.81 18.63
CA ARG A 622 -7.35 -0.51 20.03
C ARG A 622 -8.45 0.54 20.16
N GLU A 623 -8.42 1.57 19.32
CA GLU A 623 -9.33 2.70 19.37
C GLU A 623 -10.79 2.27 19.11
N PHE A 624 -10.97 1.43 18.09
CA PHE A 624 -12.31 0.96 17.68
C PHE A 624 -12.73 -0.35 18.37
N GLY A 625 -11.86 -0.95 19.17
CA GLY A 625 -12.09 -2.24 19.80
C GLY A 625 -12.22 -3.35 18.76
N TYR A 626 -11.39 -3.34 17.71
CA TYR A 626 -11.31 -4.40 16.72
C TYR A 626 -10.15 -5.31 17.08
N PHE A 627 -10.44 -6.30 17.96
CA PHE A 627 -9.45 -7.19 18.57
C PHE A 627 -9.55 -8.60 18.01
N GLY A 628 -8.54 -9.40 18.32
CA GLY A 628 -8.43 -10.80 17.96
C GLY A 628 -7.54 -11.04 16.73
N PRO A 629 -6.89 -12.21 16.67
CA PRO A 629 -6.08 -12.61 15.53
C PRO A 629 -6.95 -12.90 14.30
N GLY A 630 -6.40 -12.69 13.11
CA GLY A 630 -7.04 -13.12 11.87
C GLY A 630 -8.32 -12.38 11.49
N GLN A 631 -8.48 -11.13 11.93
CA GLN A 631 -9.61 -10.30 11.49
C GLN A 631 -9.43 -9.93 10.01
N ALA A 632 -10.37 -10.36 9.17
CA ALA A 632 -10.29 -10.17 7.73
C ALA A 632 -11.63 -9.74 7.12
N LEU A 633 -11.54 -8.87 6.12
CA LEU A 633 -12.63 -8.51 5.21
C LEU A 633 -12.17 -8.75 3.78
N PHE A 634 -12.85 -9.64 3.07
CA PHE A 634 -12.53 -9.98 1.69
C PHE A 634 -13.19 -9.01 0.71
N VAL A 635 -12.47 -8.69 -0.35
CA VAL A 635 -12.90 -7.77 -1.40
C VAL A 635 -12.59 -8.36 -2.77
N ALA A 636 -13.54 -8.27 -3.69
CA ALA A 636 -13.35 -8.66 -5.09
C ALA A 636 -14.08 -7.68 -6.02
N GLU A 637 -13.35 -7.09 -6.98
CA GLU A 637 -13.88 -6.08 -7.91
C GLU A 637 -14.14 -6.72 -9.27
N LYS A 638 -15.34 -6.45 -9.85
CA LYS A 638 -15.64 -6.80 -11.24
C LYS A 638 -14.89 -5.85 -12.17
N PRO A 639 -14.14 -6.35 -13.17
CA PRO A 639 -13.48 -5.50 -14.15
C PRO A 639 -14.46 -4.56 -14.86
N ARG A 640 -13.97 -3.36 -15.21
CA ARG A 640 -14.71 -2.39 -16.05
C ARG A 640 -14.70 -2.80 -17.51
#